data_4ab309bb467ee15c629481b0621262b6
#
_entry.id   4ab309bb467ee15c629481b0621262b6
#
_cell.length_a   1.000
_cell.length_b   1.000
_cell.length_c   1.000
_cell.angle_alpha   90.00
_cell.angle_beta   90.00
_cell.angle_gamma   90.00
#
_symmetry.space_group_name_H-M   'P 1'
#
loop_
_entity.id
_entity.type
_entity.pdbx_description
1 polymer ?
#
loop_
_entity_poly.entity_id
_entity_poly.type
_entity_poly.pdbx_seq_one_letter_code
_entity_poly.pdbx_strand_id
1 'polypeptide(L)'
;MTQYWGPSAQGQRITQSPAWRLQLGAAQITLEVDGHLHRAPLRTTSITFKRGLFWTGLTLFADDATVHVDGLPNAQLGPLQAALAQRLDPDAADHPVQAMRDALVVIGEWLDEADAALAQADRQQRWFTTEHQHALLQRRPALALDDEGLWAVFDDPDLRSQLPGDASQIEDDLNRWCSDWPAVWDARNATHMQREREAAASLLDRVEQRPLTDEQLQAVLCFDSRVLVVAAAGSGKTATMVAKAAYAVDRGLVAAEQIVMLAFNKDAASELQQRADQAFQRLGLDAEGVQARTFHALGRQIIGQATGRFPNVPDWAVDAGQGLERLADLVDQLKDRSHAFRTQWDLFRLVFGRDLVTQGSAPIADGWEADGRGYVHTLNGERVQDIEACLIADWLFYNGVGYRYERGDHFDPGTDRHVAGAASFHYAGTPLRHEHRSDAPEATARDRADTLHTDSAALRSGALFELLGQALARHGVLLDPNPDRALPESGARPMPDAELIALVRTFISHAKSNGLTVEDMAQRLRALPEDQFKHRHRLFLALAAPILQGWDDALAAQHAIDFEDMLNQAAELLEQGRYASPYQLVMADEFQDASRARARLCRALVQAPGRHLFAVGDDWQSINRFAGADVSVMTGFVDWFGHGQVLKLEQTFRCPQALCDVSSRFISRNPAQISKQVRSQTAAQGPALLAFQVANRDQLRDAVSQYLQQLQRQLLSGERAPGRSGKLSVFVLGRYNADRAFVPPDWQARFGPQLEVRFLTAHRAKGAEADVVILPAMLERSFPNTRADDPVLALAMPHADTWPLGEERRLFYVALTRARRTVAMFSVRGRRSAFLTELVQDGAVQVTSLDGKRIQEQPCPACDGGVIVQRSGAYGSFQSCSGYPRCQYKPRQLAVHATP
;
A
#
# COMPACT_ATOMS: atom_id res chain seq x y z
N MET A 1 4.82 34.36 -34.36
CA MET A 1 4.78 34.31 -32.90
C MET A 1 5.21 32.92 -32.48
N THR A 2 6.08 32.79 -31.50
CA THR A 2 6.54 31.47 -31.04
C THR A 2 5.38 30.80 -30.30
N GLN A 3 4.87 29.71 -30.81
CA GLN A 3 3.75 28.97 -30.20
C GLN A 3 4.29 27.99 -29.15
N TYR A 4 3.67 28.04 -27.98
CA TYR A 4 4.05 27.16 -26.85
C TYR A 4 2.86 26.29 -26.44
N TRP A 5 3.15 25.07 -26.04
CA TRP A 5 2.20 24.13 -25.45
C TRP A 5 2.63 23.77 -24.04
N GLY A 6 1.68 23.52 -23.17
CA GLY A 6 1.98 23.17 -21.78
C GLY A 6 0.74 22.61 -21.07
N PRO A 7 0.92 22.12 -19.85
CA PRO A 7 -0.17 21.56 -19.07
C PRO A 7 -1.15 22.66 -18.68
N SER A 8 -2.43 22.33 -18.60
CA SER A 8 -3.38 23.22 -17.92
C SER A 8 -3.14 23.17 -16.41
N ALA A 9 -3.50 24.22 -15.67
CA ALA A 9 -3.37 24.26 -14.22
C ALA A 9 -4.13 23.09 -13.54
N GLN A 10 -5.26 22.67 -14.09
CA GLN A 10 -6.04 21.53 -13.62
C GLN A 10 -5.39 20.20 -14.03
N GLY A 11 -4.88 20.10 -15.26
CA GLY A 11 -4.15 18.95 -15.76
C GLY A 11 -2.91 18.68 -14.91
N GLN A 12 -2.08 19.69 -14.67
CA GLN A 12 -0.89 19.59 -13.85
C GLN A 12 -1.19 19.10 -12.43
N ARG A 13 -2.27 19.60 -11.80
CA ARG A 13 -2.69 19.18 -10.46
C ARG A 13 -3.16 17.73 -10.42
N ILE A 14 -3.95 17.28 -11.42
CA ILE A 14 -4.56 15.95 -11.42
C ILE A 14 -3.56 14.88 -11.85
N THR A 15 -2.73 15.15 -12.87
CA THR A 15 -1.70 14.21 -13.33
C THR A 15 -0.43 14.24 -12.50
N GLN A 16 -0.31 15.16 -11.56
CA GLN A 16 0.90 15.40 -10.75
C GLN A 16 2.17 15.62 -11.61
N SER A 17 1.97 16.11 -12.83
CA SER A 17 3.08 16.38 -13.74
C SER A 17 3.84 17.64 -13.32
N PRO A 18 5.18 17.70 -13.52
CA PRO A 18 5.96 18.90 -13.29
C PRO A 18 5.48 20.05 -14.19
N ALA A 19 5.94 21.26 -13.92
CA ALA A 19 5.70 22.38 -14.84
C ALA A 19 6.54 22.19 -16.09
N TRP A 20 5.89 22.19 -17.26
CA TRP A 20 6.61 22.02 -18.52
C TRP A 20 6.09 22.91 -19.63
N ARG A 21 6.93 23.15 -20.62
CA ARG A 21 6.63 23.93 -21.82
C ARG A 21 7.30 23.31 -23.03
N LEU A 22 6.52 23.02 -24.06
CA LEU A 22 6.98 22.50 -25.32
C LEU A 22 7.04 23.61 -26.35
N GLN A 23 8.10 23.67 -27.14
CA GLN A 23 8.29 24.59 -28.26
C GLN A 23 8.77 23.82 -29.47
N LEU A 24 8.17 24.10 -30.63
CA LEU A 24 8.63 23.56 -31.92
C LEU A 24 9.50 24.63 -32.60
N GLY A 25 10.78 24.31 -32.79
CA GLY A 25 11.73 25.10 -33.55
C GLY A 25 11.70 24.75 -35.04
N ALA A 26 12.58 25.35 -35.84
CA ALA A 26 12.71 25.06 -37.28
C ALA A 26 13.35 23.66 -37.54
N ALA A 27 14.24 23.20 -36.68
CA ALA A 27 14.96 21.94 -36.85
C ALA A 27 14.97 21.08 -35.57
N GLN A 28 14.38 21.56 -34.49
CA GLN A 28 14.40 20.87 -33.18
C GLN A 28 13.14 21.10 -32.36
N ILE A 29 12.79 20.10 -31.55
CA ILE A 29 11.77 20.18 -30.52
C ILE A 29 12.49 20.50 -29.20
N THR A 30 12.00 21.48 -28.45
CA THR A 30 12.53 21.84 -27.14
C THR A 30 11.45 21.65 -26.09
N LEU A 31 11.74 20.85 -25.07
CA LEU A 31 10.87 20.65 -23.91
C LEU A 31 11.58 21.17 -22.65
N GLU A 32 11.01 22.14 -22.01
CA GLU A 32 11.46 22.66 -20.72
C GLU A 32 10.62 22.00 -19.62
N VAL A 33 11.29 21.38 -18.64
CA VAL A 33 10.64 20.74 -17.47
C VAL A 33 11.33 21.22 -16.21
N ASP A 34 10.61 21.93 -15.35
CA ASP A 34 11.13 22.52 -14.09
C ASP A 34 12.44 23.30 -14.30
N GLY A 35 12.53 24.04 -15.42
CA GLY A 35 13.71 24.86 -15.77
C GLY A 35 14.85 24.11 -16.47
N HIS A 36 14.75 22.80 -16.66
CA HIS A 36 15.70 22.01 -17.45
C HIS A 36 15.24 21.91 -18.90
N LEU A 37 16.17 22.12 -19.86
CA LEU A 37 15.87 22.12 -21.28
C LEU A 37 16.32 20.80 -21.90
N HIS A 38 15.37 20.04 -22.47
CA HIS A 38 15.62 18.85 -23.27
C HIS A 38 15.38 19.15 -24.75
N ARG A 39 16.23 18.66 -25.61
CA ARG A 39 16.17 18.94 -27.04
C ARG A 39 16.18 17.64 -27.84
N ALA A 40 15.37 17.57 -28.87
CA ALA A 40 15.33 16.48 -29.83
C ALA A 40 15.29 17.02 -31.24
N PRO A 41 15.84 16.34 -32.24
CA PRO A 41 15.66 16.72 -33.61
C PRO A 41 14.19 16.71 -34.00
N LEU A 42 13.77 17.62 -34.89
CA LEU A 42 12.40 17.68 -35.40
C LEU A 42 12.12 16.48 -36.30
N ARG A 43 11.65 15.39 -35.71
CA ARG A 43 11.25 14.15 -36.39
C ARG A 43 10.01 13.57 -35.71
N THR A 44 9.17 12.84 -36.46
CA THR A 44 8.01 12.13 -35.92
C THR A 44 8.37 11.14 -34.82
N THR A 45 9.55 10.50 -34.93
CA THR A 45 10.06 9.54 -33.96
C THR A 45 10.58 10.18 -32.68
N SER A 46 10.77 11.52 -32.65
CA SER A 46 11.33 12.21 -31.48
C SER A 46 10.29 12.55 -30.41
N ILE A 47 9.00 12.45 -30.70
CA ILE A 47 7.92 12.75 -29.78
C ILE A 47 6.74 11.80 -29.99
N THR A 48 6.19 11.27 -28.88
CA THR A 48 4.98 10.45 -28.90
C THR A 48 3.94 11.00 -27.95
N PHE A 49 2.66 10.72 -28.25
CA PHE A 49 1.52 11.23 -27.51
C PHE A 49 0.68 10.09 -26.96
N LYS A 50 0.29 10.19 -25.67
CA LYS A 50 -0.63 9.25 -25.02
C LYS A 50 -1.89 10.00 -24.59
N ARG A 51 -2.95 9.87 -25.37
CA ARG A 51 -4.22 10.53 -25.06
C ARG A 51 -4.95 9.82 -23.90
N GLY A 52 -5.27 10.57 -22.84
CA GLY A 52 -6.13 10.13 -21.75
C GLY A 52 -7.56 10.67 -21.91
N LEU A 53 -8.42 10.48 -20.91
CA LEU A 53 -9.82 10.93 -20.95
C LEU A 53 -9.97 12.46 -21.11
N PHE A 54 -9.14 13.25 -20.45
CA PHE A 54 -9.22 14.71 -20.43
C PHE A 54 -7.89 15.38 -20.78
N TRP A 55 -6.77 14.72 -20.56
CA TRP A 55 -5.41 15.20 -20.79
C TRP A 55 -4.59 14.19 -21.54
N THR A 56 -3.65 14.72 -22.31
CA THR A 56 -2.68 13.95 -23.08
C THR A 56 -1.32 14.02 -22.40
N GLY A 57 -0.65 12.87 -22.24
CA GLY A 57 0.76 12.77 -21.94
C GLY A 57 1.58 12.82 -23.21
N LEU A 58 2.79 13.37 -23.13
CA LEU A 58 3.76 13.34 -24.21
C LEU A 58 5.10 12.81 -23.72
N THR A 59 5.80 12.09 -24.59
CA THR A 59 7.15 11.60 -24.35
C THR A 59 8.06 12.15 -25.43
N LEU A 60 9.10 12.87 -24.99
CA LEU A 60 10.16 13.36 -25.86
C LEU A 60 11.39 12.45 -25.77
N PHE A 61 11.85 11.93 -26.90
CA PHE A 61 13.10 11.18 -27.02
C PHE A 61 14.21 12.17 -27.36
N ALA A 62 14.76 12.79 -26.32
CA ALA A 62 15.86 13.76 -26.46
C ALA A 62 17.21 13.04 -26.57
N ASP A 63 18.23 13.78 -27.04
CA ASP A 63 19.57 13.22 -27.23
C ASP A 63 20.24 12.77 -25.91
N ASP A 64 19.81 13.32 -24.78
CA ASP A 64 20.35 13.10 -23.44
C ASP A 64 19.45 12.25 -22.55
N ALA A 65 18.15 12.19 -22.81
CA ALA A 65 17.19 11.46 -21.99
C ALA A 65 15.83 11.25 -22.69
N THR A 66 15.09 10.25 -22.22
CA THR A 66 13.66 10.11 -22.55
C THR A 66 12.86 10.82 -21.46
N VAL A 67 12.12 11.86 -21.82
CA VAL A 67 11.38 12.71 -20.90
C VAL A 67 9.88 12.54 -21.11
N HIS A 68 9.18 12.13 -20.06
CA HIS A 68 7.73 11.98 -20.06
C HIS A 68 7.08 13.10 -19.22
N VAL A 69 6.07 13.76 -19.79
CA VAL A 69 5.28 14.79 -19.11
C VAL A 69 3.80 14.63 -19.44
N ASP A 70 2.91 15.11 -18.56
CA ASP A 70 1.48 14.91 -18.66
C ASP A 70 0.68 16.24 -18.46
N GLY A 71 -0.64 16.21 -18.66
CA GLY A 71 -1.50 17.34 -18.35
C GLY A 71 -1.82 18.28 -19.52
N LEU A 72 -1.41 17.97 -20.76
CA LEU A 72 -1.84 18.72 -21.95
C LEU A 72 -3.34 18.51 -22.16
N PRO A 73 -4.17 19.57 -22.28
CA PRO A 73 -5.59 19.40 -22.61
C PRO A 73 -5.77 18.70 -23.96
N ASN A 74 -6.67 17.70 -24.05
CA ASN A 74 -6.92 16.97 -25.29
C ASN A 74 -7.33 17.89 -26.46
N ALA A 75 -7.96 19.03 -26.18
CA ALA A 75 -8.28 20.05 -27.19
C ALA A 75 -7.03 20.72 -27.82
N GLN A 76 -5.87 20.62 -27.19
CA GLN A 76 -4.61 21.16 -27.71
C GLN A 76 -3.76 20.11 -28.44
N LEU A 77 -4.13 18.83 -28.37
CA LEU A 77 -3.39 17.76 -29.05
C LEU A 77 -3.45 17.92 -30.58
N GLY A 78 -4.63 18.09 -31.15
CA GLY A 78 -4.79 18.30 -32.60
C GLY A 78 -4.00 19.51 -33.12
N PRO A 79 -4.16 20.70 -32.52
CA PRO A 79 -3.33 21.87 -32.89
C PRO A 79 -1.83 21.65 -32.76
N LEU A 80 -1.35 20.88 -31.77
CA LEU A 80 0.07 20.54 -31.61
C LEU A 80 0.55 19.58 -32.72
N GLN A 81 -0.23 18.56 -33.01
CA GLN A 81 0.08 17.59 -34.07
C GLN A 81 0.07 18.27 -35.46
N ALA A 82 -0.90 19.14 -35.72
CA ALA A 82 -0.95 19.93 -36.97
C ALA A 82 0.26 20.86 -37.10
N ALA A 83 0.67 21.54 -36.01
CA ALA A 83 1.86 22.39 -36.02
C ALA A 83 3.15 21.61 -36.20
N LEU A 84 3.21 20.35 -35.67
CA LEU A 84 4.32 19.46 -35.88
C LEU A 84 4.38 18.97 -37.33
N ALA A 85 3.25 18.52 -37.88
CA ALA A 85 3.12 18.09 -39.27
C ALA A 85 3.48 19.23 -40.26
N GLN A 86 2.97 20.42 -40.06
CA GLN A 86 3.28 21.61 -40.90
C GLN A 86 4.77 21.96 -40.87
N ARG A 87 5.48 21.70 -39.78
CA ARG A 87 6.92 21.96 -39.70
C ARG A 87 7.80 20.86 -40.25
N LEU A 88 7.27 19.63 -40.29
CA LEU A 88 7.91 18.49 -40.91
C LEU A 88 7.80 18.55 -42.43
N ASP A 89 6.68 19.10 -42.95
CA ASP A 89 6.44 19.37 -44.36
C ASP A 89 5.72 20.72 -44.54
N PRO A 90 6.50 21.79 -44.71
CA PRO A 90 5.93 23.15 -44.91
C PRO A 90 5.06 23.29 -46.15
N ASP A 91 5.28 22.44 -47.14
CA ASP A 91 4.61 22.52 -48.45
C ASP A 91 3.30 21.66 -48.46
N ALA A 92 3.06 20.83 -47.45
CA ALA A 92 1.86 20.00 -47.40
C ALA A 92 0.55 20.79 -47.33
N ALA A 93 0.56 21.99 -46.76
CA ALA A 93 -0.60 22.87 -46.69
C ALA A 93 -0.90 23.55 -48.07
N ASP A 94 0.11 23.71 -48.92
CA ASP A 94 -0.02 24.31 -50.26
C ASP A 94 -0.37 23.26 -51.36
N HIS A 95 -0.19 21.97 -51.04
CA HIS A 95 -0.49 20.85 -51.96
C HIS A 95 -1.30 19.72 -51.29
N PRO A 96 -2.56 19.95 -50.89
CA PRO A 96 -3.32 18.99 -50.15
C PRO A 96 -3.56 17.66 -50.89
N VAL A 97 -3.63 17.65 -52.22
CA VAL A 97 -3.77 16.43 -53.02
C VAL A 97 -2.50 15.56 -52.93
N GLN A 98 -1.32 16.20 -52.97
CA GLN A 98 -0.06 15.42 -52.87
C GLN A 98 0.09 14.86 -51.45
N ALA A 99 -0.18 15.65 -50.41
CA ALA A 99 -0.18 15.18 -49.03
C ALA A 99 -1.14 14.02 -48.82
N MET A 100 -2.33 14.08 -49.40
CA MET A 100 -3.31 13.00 -49.38
C MET A 100 -2.84 11.74 -50.12
N ARG A 101 -2.21 11.87 -51.27
CA ARG A 101 -1.63 10.73 -51.99
C ARG A 101 -0.57 10.03 -51.19
N ASP A 102 0.36 10.78 -50.57
CA ASP A 102 1.40 10.25 -49.72
C ASP A 102 0.80 9.58 -48.46
N ALA A 103 -0.24 10.19 -47.86
CA ALA A 103 -0.96 9.59 -46.76
C ALA A 103 -1.62 8.28 -47.11
N LEU A 104 -2.30 8.17 -48.27
CA LEU A 104 -2.98 6.94 -48.69
C LEU A 104 -2.02 5.76 -48.83
N VAL A 105 -0.78 5.97 -49.27
CA VAL A 105 0.22 4.91 -49.37
C VAL A 105 0.56 4.36 -47.98
N VAL A 106 0.91 5.22 -47.04
CA VAL A 106 1.31 4.77 -45.67
C VAL A 106 0.13 4.29 -44.85
N ILE A 107 -1.09 4.81 -45.08
CA ILE A 107 -2.33 4.29 -44.52
C ILE A 107 -2.54 2.85 -44.98
N GLY A 108 -2.45 2.59 -46.30
CA GLY A 108 -2.62 1.27 -46.86
C GLY A 108 -1.60 0.26 -46.29
N GLU A 109 -0.33 0.64 -46.25
CA GLU A 109 0.73 -0.22 -45.70
C GLU A 109 0.45 -0.57 -44.22
N TRP A 110 0.01 0.40 -43.41
CA TRP A 110 -0.30 0.14 -41.98
C TRP A 110 -1.58 -0.69 -41.82
N LEU A 111 -2.61 -0.46 -42.64
CA LEU A 111 -3.85 -1.27 -42.63
C LEU A 111 -3.56 -2.71 -43.02
N ASP A 112 -2.71 -2.93 -44.04
CA ASP A 112 -2.28 -4.26 -44.44
C ASP A 112 -1.48 -4.99 -43.34
N GLU A 113 -0.62 -4.27 -42.59
CA GLU A 113 0.08 -4.82 -41.42
C GLU A 113 -0.88 -5.21 -40.32
N ALA A 114 -1.88 -4.35 -40.00
CA ALA A 114 -2.90 -4.62 -39.00
C ALA A 114 -3.76 -5.83 -39.39
N ASP A 115 -4.19 -5.91 -40.64
CA ASP A 115 -4.95 -7.06 -41.18
C ASP A 115 -4.15 -8.36 -41.16
N ALA A 116 -2.89 -8.31 -41.57
CA ALA A 116 -2.02 -9.48 -41.52
C ALA A 116 -1.84 -10.01 -40.08
N ALA A 117 -1.68 -9.13 -39.12
CA ALA A 117 -1.56 -9.47 -37.69
C ALA A 117 -2.85 -10.09 -37.15
N LEU A 118 -4.02 -9.52 -37.47
CA LEU A 118 -5.34 -10.06 -37.11
C LEU A 118 -5.58 -11.43 -37.77
N ALA A 119 -5.33 -11.54 -39.08
CA ALA A 119 -5.47 -12.80 -39.82
C ALA A 119 -4.53 -13.90 -39.28
N GLN A 120 -3.34 -13.54 -38.83
CA GLN A 120 -2.44 -14.48 -38.17
C GLN A 120 -3.02 -14.97 -36.84
N ALA A 121 -3.52 -14.06 -35.99
CA ALA A 121 -4.15 -14.41 -34.72
C ALA A 121 -5.39 -15.31 -34.92
N ASP A 122 -6.20 -15.06 -35.96
CA ASP A 122 -7.37 -15.85 -36.29
C ASP A 122 -7.00 -17.27 -36.82
N ARG A 123 -6.01 -17.36 -37.70
CA ARG A 123 -5.49 -18.66 -38.19
C ARG A 123 -4.94 -19.53 -37.06
N GLN A 124 -4.30 -18.88 -36.06
CA GLN A 124 -3.75 -19.56 -34.89
C GLN A 124 -4.79 -19.79 -33.78
N GLN A 125 -6.01 -19.28 -33.93
CA GLN A 125 -7.06 -19.30 -32.89
C GLN A 125 -6.54 -18.74 -31.55
N ARG A 126 -5.83 -17.62 -31.60
CA ARG A 126 -5.22 -16.99 -30.43
C ARG A 126 -5.82 -15.63 -30.12
N TRP A 127 -5.74 -15.27 -28.87
CA TRP A 127 -6.05 -13.94 -28.36
C TRP A 127 -5.14 -12.90 -29.03
N PHE A 128 -5.70 -11.78 -29.46
CA PHE A 128 -4.95 -10.65 -29.98
C PHE A 128 -4.52 -9.77 -28.79
N THR A 129 -3.29 -9.94 -28.36
CA THR A 129 -2.82 -9.38 -27.08
C THR A 129 -2.69 -7.87 -27.11
N THR A 130 -2.92 -7.22 -25.97
CA THR A 130 -2.75 -5.76 -25.80
C THR A 130 -1.33 -5.30 -26.14
N GLU A 131 -0.31 -6.15 -25.92
CA GLU A 131 1.06 -5.90 -26.34
C GLU A 131 1.20 -5.77 -27.87
N HIS A 132 0.56 -6.67 -28.64
CA HIS A 132 0.53 -6.58 -30.11
C HIS A 132 -0.25 -5.34 -30.58
N GLN A 133 -1.41 -5.07 -29.97
CA GLN A 133 -2.21 -3.88 -30.25
C GLN A 133 -1.37 -2.61 -30.08
N HIS A 134 -0.68 -2.49 -28.95
CA HIS A 134 0.14 -1.33 -28.64
C HIS A 134 1.34 -1.22 -29.62
N ALA A 135 1.98 -2.33 -29.96
CA ALA A 135 3.09 -2.35 -30.93
C ALA A 135 2.63 -1.87 -32.33
N LEU A 136 1.42 -2.22 -32.76
CA LEU A 136 0.83 -1.70 -34.01
C LEU A 136 0.56 -0.20 -33.93
N LEU A 137 -0.05 0.27 -32.83
CA LEU A 137 -0.32 1.70 -32.63
C LEU A 137 0.97 2.54 -32.58
N GLN A 138 2.06 2.01 -32.01
CA GLN A 138 3.36 2.69 -32.01
C GLN A 138 3.96 2.81 -33.41
N ARG A 139 3.67 1.88 -34.30
CA ARG A 139 4.11 1.92 -35.70
C ARG A 139 3.18 2.66 -36.62
N ARG A 140 2.02 3.13 -36.10
CA ARG A 140 1.08 3.95 -36.88
C ARG A 140 1.78 5.23 -37.33
N PRO A 141 1.89 5.49 -38.66
CA PRO A 141 2.62 6.64 -39.15
C PRO A 141 1.92 7.96 -38.78
N ALA A 142 2.71 9.00 -38.54
CA ALA A 142 2.19 10.35 -38.44
C ALA A 142 1.99 10.91 -39.86
N LEU A 143 0.81 11.44 -40.12
CA LEU A 143 0.46 12.00 -41.42
C LEU A 143 0.65 13.50 -41.44
N ALA A 144 0.84 14.08 -42.63
CA ALA A 144 0.88 15.53 -42.81
C ALA A 144 -0.52 16.19 -42.66
N LEU A 145 -1.59 15.44 -43.00
CA LEU A 145 -2.98 15.81 -42.79
C LEU A 145 -3.51 15.07 -41.53
N ASP A 146 -4.28 15.75 -40.73
CA ASP A 146 -5.08 15.13 -39.69
C ASP A 146 -6.36 14.47 -40.27
N ASP A 147 -7.10 13.76 -39.43
CA ASP A 147 -8.30 13.06 -39.87
C ASP A 147 -9.36 13.99 -40.54
N GLU A 148 -9.50 15.23 -40.03
CA GLU A 148 -10.38 16.25 -40.63
C GLU A 148 -9.86 16.72 -42.02
N GLY A 149 -8.54 16.92 -42.11
CA GLY A 149 -7.85 17.27 -43.35
C GLY A 149 -7.93 16.21 -44.43
N LEU A 150 -7.82 14.92 -44.07
CA LEU A 150 -7.99 13.79 -44.96
C LEU A 150 -9.43 13.79 -45.57
N TRP A 151 -10.44 13.91 -44.68
CA TRP A 151 -11.83 13.97 -45.14
C TRP A 151 -12.16 15.23 -45.95
N ALA A 152 -11.60 16.39 -45.59
CA ALA A 152 -11.81 17.61 -46.34
C ALA A 152 -11.29 17.52 -47.80
N VAL A 153 -10.16 16.81 -48.02
CA VAL A 153 -9.65 16.54 -49.40
C VAL A 153 -10.53 15.55 -50.13
N PHE A 154 -11.00 14.49 -49.43
CA PHE A 154 -11.85 13.45 -50.02
C PHE A 154 -13.27 13.94 -50.33
N ASP A 155 -13.87 14.79 -49.52
CA ASP A 155 -15.24 15.33 -49.69
C ASP A 155 -15.32 16.38 -50.79
N ASP A 156 -14.18 17.01 -51.14
CA ASP A 156 -14.13 17.95 -52.26
C ASP A 156 -14.09 17.18 -53.60
N PRO A 157 -15.10 17.28 -54.49
CA PRO A 157 -15.13 16.51 -55.74
C PRO A 157 -13.98 16.84 -56.69
N ASP A 158 -13.50 18.11 -56.70
CA ASP A 158 -12.39 18.52 -57.60
C ASP A 158 -11.05 17.96 -57.09
N LEU A 159 -10.81 17.95 -55.82
CA LEU A 159 -9.61 17.35 -55.21
C LEU A 159 -9.63 15.83 -55.27
N ARG A 160 -10.77 15.22 -54.94
CA ARG A 160 -10.99 13.77 -55.01
C ARG A 160 -10.74 13.21 -56.42
N SER A 161 -11.17 13.92 -57.47
CA SER A 161 -10.96 13.48 -58.87
C SER A 161 -9.48 13.33 -59.25
N GLN A 162 -8.57 13.95 -58.47
CA GLN A 162 -7.13 13.93 -58.69
C GLN A 162 -6.43 12.84 -57.91
N LEU A 163 -7.16 12.13 -57.01
CA LEU A 163 -6.57 11.01 -56.22
C LEU A 163 -6.42 9.72 -57.09
N PRO A 164 -5.42 8.92 -56.89
CA PRO A 164 -5.26 7.63 -57.58
C PRO A 164 -6.15 6.57 -56.95
N GLY A 165 -6.84 5.76 -57.73
CA GLY A 165 -7.59 4.59 -57.29
C GLY A 165 -9.09 4.76 -57.29
N ASP A 166 -9.83 3.79 -56.74
CA ASP A 166 -11.27 3.82 -56.66
C ASP A 166 -11.75 4.62 -55.41
N ALA A 167 -12.65 5.56 -55.58
CA ALA A 167 -13.14 6.39 -54.52
C ALA A 167 -13.78 5.59 -53.38
N SER A 168 -14.45 4.47 -53.66
CA SER A 168 -15.02 3.58 -52.64
C SER A 168 -13.96 2.93 -51.79
N GLN A 169 -12.85 2.53 -52.39
CA GLN A 169 -11.74 1.94 -51.63
C GLN A 169 -11.05 2.99 -50.72
N ILE A 170 -10.85 4.20 -51.26
CA ILE A 170 -10.28 5.31 -50.47
C ILE A 170 -11.18 5.63 -49.25
N GLU A 171 -12.49 5.68 -49.49
CA GLU A 171 -13.47 5.92 -48.41
C GLU A 171 -13.40 4.83 -47.33
N ASP A 172 -13.35 3.56 -47.73
CA ASP A 172 -13.21 2.43 -46.82
C ASP A 172 -11.89 2.50 -46.03
N ASP A 173 -10.76 2.81 -46.68
CA ASP A 173 -9.46 2.92 -46.02
C ASP A 173 -9.42 4.09 -45.04
N LEU A 174 -10.04 5.24 -45.36
CA LEU A 174 -10.18 6.37 -44.45
C LEU A 174 -11.06 6.04 -43.25
N ASN A 175 -12.21 5.42 -43.47
CA ASN A 175 -13.11 4.98 -42.39
C ASN A 175 -12.39 4.02 -41.43
N ARG A 176 -11.65 3.09 -41.98
CA ARG A 176 -10.85 2.15 -41.18
C ARG A 176 -9.70 2.85 -40.46
N TRP A 177 -8.98 3.74 -41.14
CA TRP A 177 -7.92 4.53 -40.51
C TRP A 177 -8.41 5.35 -39.32
N CYS A 178 -9.53 6.04 -39.46
CA CYS A 178 -10.14 6.87 -38.42
C CYS A 178 -10.89 6.06 -37.35
N SER A 179 -10.95 4.73 -37.47
CA SER A 179 -11.63 3.87 -36.49
C SER A 179 -10.94 3.90 -35.13
N ASP A 180 -11.71 3.68 -34.08
CA ASP A 180 -11.20 3.36 -32.74
C ASP A 180 -10.64 1.91 -32.72
N TRP A 181 -9.39 1.76 -33.12
CA TRP A 181 -8.72 0.47 -33.25
C TRP A 181 -8.74 -0.36 -31.97
N PRO A 182 -8.50 0.20 -30.79
CA PRO A 182 -8.70 -0.52 -29.53
C PRO A 182 -10.08 -1.16 -29.43
N ALA A 183 -11.15 -0.42 -29.75
CA ALA A 183 -12.53 -0.96 -29.72
C ALA A 183 -12.74 -2.05 -30.78
N VAL A 184 -12.16 -1.91 -31.98
CA VAL A 184 -12.20 -2.94 -33.05
C VAL A 184 -11.55 -4.25 -32.56
N TRP A 185 -10.36 -4.15 -31.94
CA TRP A 185 -9.65 -5.32 -31.42
C TRP A 185 -10.35 -5.95 -30.22
N ASP A 186 -10.95 -5.14 -29.35
CA ASP A 186 -11.75 -5.64 -28.23
C ASP A 186 -12.99 -6.40 -28.72
N ALA A 187 -13.68 -5.91 -29.75
CA ALA A 187 -14.82 -6.59 -30.36
C ALA A 187 -14.39 -7.94 -31.00
N ARG A 188 -13.22 -7.96 -31.66
CA ARG A 188 -12.64 -9.22 -32.20
C ARG A 188 -12.31 -10.19 -31.05
N ASN A 189 -11.69 -9.74 -30.00
CA ASN A 189 -11.35 -10.59 -28.85
C ASN A 189 -12.62 -11.09 -28.13
N ALA A 190 -13.68 -10.29 -28.05
CA ALA A 190 -14.98 -10.73 -27.54
C ALA A 190 -15.59 -11.87 -28.40
N THR A 191 -15.49 -11.74 -29.74
CA THR A 191 -15.93 -12.80 -30.67
C THR A 191 -15.10 -14.08 -30.51
N HIS A 192 -13.78 -13.94 -30.38
CA HIS A 192 -12.86 -15.05 -30.10
C HIS A 192 -13.22 -15.75 -28.78
N MET A 193 -13.45 -14.97 -27.73
CA MET A 193 -13.83 -15.49 -26.41
C MET A 193 -15.15 -16.30 -26.46
N GLN A 194 -16.14 -15.85 -27.23
CA GLN A 194 -17.39 -16.58 -27.41
C GLN A 194 -17.15 -17.94 -28.10
N ARG A 195 -16.33 -17.98 -29.17
CA ARG A 195 -15.93 -19.22 -29.85
C ARG A 195 -15.22 -20.20 -28.93
N GLU A 196 -14.26 -19.67 -28.13
CA GLU A 196 -13.50 -20.46 -27.16
C GLU A 196 -14.39 -20.98 -26.01
N ARG A 197 -15.36 -20.21 -25.56
CA ARG A 197 -16.37 -20.65 -24.58
C ARG A 197 -17.14 -21.88 -25.08
N GLU A 198 -17.52 -21.90 -26.35
CA GLU A 198 -18.21 -23.02 -26.96
C GLU A 198 -17.28 -24.23 -27.16
N ALA A 199 -16.07 -23.98 -27.67
CA ALA A 199 -15.09 -25.02 -27.94
C ALA A 199 -14.57 -25.70 -26.66
N ALA A 200 -14.39 -24.98 -25.57
CA ALA A 200 -13.93 -25.49 -24.28
C ALA A 200 -15.09 -25.82 -23.29
N ALA A 201 -16.36 -25.79 -23.70
CA ALA A 201 -17.50 -25.94 -22.80
C ALA A 201 -17.42 -27.20 -21.92
N SER A 202 -17.05 -28.36 -22.50
CA SER A 202 -16.89 -29.62 -21.75
C SER A 202 -15.82 -29.55 -20.66
N LEU A 203 -14.74 -28.82 -20.85
CA LEU A 203 -13.71 -28.58 -19.85
C LEU A 203 -14.24 -27.62 -18.79
N LEU A 204 -14.79 -26.47 -19.19
CA LEU A 204 -15.22 -25.39 -18.30
C LEU A 204 -16.32 -25.84 -17.33
N ASP A 205 -17.21 -26.75 -17.77
CA ASP A 205 -18.26 -27.32 -16.93
C ASP A 205 -17.76 -28.35 -15.92
N ARG A 206 -16.57 -28.96 -16.14
CA ARG A 206 -16.04 -30.07 -15.35
C ARG A 206 -14.79 -29.74 -14.53
N VAL A 207 -14.12 -28.61 -14.81
CA VAL A 207 -12.86 -28.26 -14.16
C VAL A 207 -13.00 -28.05 -12.65
N GLU A 208 -14.15 -27.55 -12.21
CA GLU A 208 -14.50 -27.40 -10.80
C GLU A 208 -15.77 -28.21 -10.43
N GLN A 209 -16.03 -28.35 -9.12
CA GLN A 209 -17.25 -29.01 -8.63
C GLN A 209 -18.52 -28.20 -8.87
N ARG A 210 -18.38 -26.91 -9.07
CA ARG A 210 -19.48 -25.98 -9.41
C ARG A 210 -19.13 -25.27 -10.71
N PRO A 211 -20.11 -24.94 -11.54
CA PRO A 211 -19.90 -24.17 -12.75
C PRO A 211 -19.16 -22.86 -12.44
N LEU A 212 -18.25 -22.48 -13.32
CA LEU A 212 -17.57 -21.20 -13.25
C LEU A 212 -18.57 -20.06 -13.51
N THR A 213 -18.40 -18.92 -12.85
CA THR A 213 -19.18 -17.70 -13.14
C THR A 213 -18.74 -17.09 -14.47
N ASP A 214 -19.56 -16.20 -15.06
CA ASP A 214 -19.19 -15.49 -16.28
C ASP A 214 -17.89 -14.67 -16.09
N GLU A 215 -17.69 -14.06 -14.92
CA GLU A 215 -16.45 -13.34 -14.58
C GLU A 215 -15.23 -14.28 -14.52
N GLN A 216 -15.39 -15.47 -13.95
CA GLN A 216 -14.34 -16.49 -13.93
C GLN A 216 -14.07 -17.04 -15.33
N LEU A 217 -15.10 -17.29 -16.13
CA LEU A 217 -14.97 -17.72 -17.53
C LEU A 217 -14.20 -16.68 -18.34
N GLN A 218 -14.54 -15.39 -18.19
CA GLN A 218 -13.83 -14.30 -18.84
C GLN A 218 -12.33 -14.31 -18.45
N ALA A 219 -12.00 -14.47 -17.17
CA ALA A 219 -10.61 -14.53 -16.71
C ALA A 219 -9.86 -15.76 -17.24
N VAL A 220 -10.53 -16.91 -17.33
CA VAL A 220 -9.96 -18.15 -17.88
C VAL A 220 -9.68 -18.02 -19.37
N LEU A 221 -10.61 -17.48 -20.14
CA LEU A 221 -10.53 -17.40 -21.61
C LEU A 221 -9.66 -16.22 -22.10
N CYS A 222 -9.55 -15.12 -21.36
CA CYS A 222 -8.68 -13.99 -21.69
C CYS A 222 -7.21 -14.40 -21.65
N PHE A 223 -6.60 -14.63 -22.81
CA PHE A 223 -5.19 -15.04 -22.91
C PHE A 223 -4.27 -13.91 -23.36
N ASP A 224 -4.41 -12.74 -22.70
CA ASP A 224 -3.53 -11.60 -22.94
C ASP A 224 -2.12 -11.85 -22.36
N SER A 225 -1.13 -11.07 -22.80
CA SER A 225 0.27 -11.18 -22.33
C SER A 225 0.37 -10.89 -20.82
N ARG A 226 -0.41 -9.94 -20.32
CA ARG A 226 -0.45 -9.53 -18.92
C ARG A 226 -1.90 -9.45 -18.47
N VAL A 227 -2.27 -10.26 -17.48
CA VAL A 227 -3.64 -10.29 -16.93
C VAL A 227 -3.57 -10.13 -15.42
N LEU A 228 -4.21 -9.09 -14.90
CA LEU A 228 -4.49 -8.93 -13.48
C LEU A 228 -5.95 -9.25 -13.21
N VAL A 229 -6.21 -10.19 -12.31
CA VAL A 229 -7.54 -10.51 -11.82
C VAL A 229 -7.73 -9.94 -10.42
N VAL A 230 -8.51 -8.87 -10.34
CA VAL A 230 -8.86 -8.19 -9.08
C VAL A 230 -10.08 -8.88 -8.48
N ALA A 231 -9.88 -9.64 -7.44
CA ALA A 231 -10.87 -10.57 -6.90
C ALA A 231 -11.45 -10.09 -5.56
N ALA A 232 -12.74 -10.29 -5.33
CA ALA A 232 -13.35 -10.12 -4.01
C ALA A 232 -13.01 -11.30 -3.07
N ALA A 233 -13.18 -11.08 -1.76
CA ALA A 233 -13.00 -12.14 -0.77
C ALA A 233 -13.99 -13.29 -1.01
N GLY A 234 -13.49 -14.49 -1.25
CA GLY A 234 -14.34 -15.68 -1.50
C GLY A 234 -14.93 -15.79 -2.90
N SER A 235 -14.33 -15.11 -3.90
CA SER A 235 -14.75 -15.16 -5.31
C SER A 235 -14.20 -16.35 -6.12
N GLY A 236 -13.41 -17.24 -5.51
CA GLY A 236 -12.87 -18.42 -6.19
C GLY A 236 -11.57 -18.16 -6.95
N LYS A 237 -10.69 -17.30 -6.46
CA LYS A 237 -9.35 -16.99 -7.03
C LYS A 237 -8.60 -18.25 -7.49
N THR A 238 -8.37 -19.17 -6.57
CA THR A 238 -7.61 -20.40 -6.81
C THR A 238 -8.28 -21.30 -7.85
N ALA A 239 -9.62 -21.40 -7.83
CA ALA A 239 -10.40 -22.14 -8.84
C ALA A 239 -10.20 -21.56 -10.25
N THR A 240 -10.21 -20.23 -10.37
CA THR A 240 -9.95 -19.53 -11.64
C THR A 240 -8.54 -19.78 -12.15
N MET A 241 -7.53 -19.80 -11.26
CA MET A 241 -6.14 -20.12 -11.65
C MET A 241 -6.00 -21.55 -12.17
N VAL A 242 -6.54 -22.50 -11.43
CA VAL A 242 -6.49 -23.92 -11.84
C VAL A 242 -7.23 -24.15 -13.16
N ALA A 243 -8.41 -23.53 -13.33
CA ALA A 243 -9.16 -23.58 -14.59
C ALA A 243 -8.37 -22.95 -15.75
N LYS A 244 -7.67 -21.85 -15.52
CA LYS A 244 -6.79 -21.21 -16.51
C LYS A 244 -5.66 -22.13 -16.98
N ALA A 245 -4.99 -22.80 -16.03
CA ALA A 245 -3.92 -23.74 -16.34
C ALA A 245 -4.46 -24.94 -17.16
N ALA A 246 -5.58 -25.54 -16.74
CA ALA A 246 -6.22 -26.63 -17.45
C ALA A 246 -6.66 -26.23 -18.88
N TYR A 247 -7.28 -25.04 -19.01
CA TYR A 247 -7.66 -24.48 -20.33
C TYR A 247 -6.43 -24.28 -21.25
N ALA A 248 -5.34 -23.75 -20.72
CA ALA A 248 -4.14 -23.52 -21.50
C ALA A 248 -3.54 -24.82 -22.06
N VAL A 249 -3.56 -25.90 -21.27
CA VAL A 249 -3.06 -27.23 -21.69
C VAL A 249 -4.04 -27.89 -22.67
N ASP A 250 -5.34 -27.91 -22.37
CA ASP A 250 -6.38 -28.53 -23.21
C ASP A 250 -6.42 -27.93 -24.62
N ARG A 251 -6.30 -26.58 -24.70
CA ARG A 251 -6.30 -25.87 -25.99
C ARG A 251 -4.94 -25.88 -26.70
N GLY A 252 -3.92 -26.54 -26.12
CA GLY A 252 -2.57 -26.56 -26.68
C GLY A 252 -1.90 -25.18 -26.78
N LEU A 253 -2.34 -24.23 -25.95
CA LEU A 253 -1.78 -22.87 -25.92
C LEU A 253 -0.41 -22.87 -25.26
N VAL A 254 -0.24 -23.68 -24.20
CA VAL A 254 0.98 -23.82 -23.41
C VAL A 254 1.13 -25.26 -22.96
N ALA A 255 2.33 -25.85 -23.06
CA ALA A 255 2.57 -27.19 -22.54
C ALA A 255 2.61 -27.19 -20.99
N ALA A 256 2.22 -28.30 -20.36
CA ALA A 256 2.10 -28.42 -18.91
C ALA A 256 3.38 -28.02 -18.16
N GLU A 257 4.56 -28.47 -18.65
CA GLU A 257 5.87 -28.17 -18.09
C GLU A 257 6.30 -26.70 -18.24
N GLN A 258 5.60 -25.94 -19.08
CA GLN A 258 5.84 -24.51 -19.30
C GLN A 258 4.91 -23.62 -18.44
N ILE A 259 4.15 -24.22 -17.53
CA ILE A 259 3.27 -23.51 -16.59
C ILE A 259 3.89 -23.55 -15.18
N VAL A 260 4.03 -22.40 -14.57
CA VAL A 260 4.36 -22.29 -13.13
C VAL A 260 3.32 -21.47 -12.39
N MET A 261 2.84 -22.01 -11.28
CA MET A 261 1.94 -21.33 -10.35
C MET A 261 2.73 -20.93 -9.09
N LEU A 262 2.77 -19.64 -8.78
CA LEU A 262 3.56 -19.06 -7.68
C LEU A 262 2.64 -18.72 -6.51
N ALA A 263 2.96 -19.28 -5.35
CA ALA A 263 2.26 -19.04 -4.10
C ALA A 263 3.16 -18.37 -3.07
N PHE A 264 2.54 -17.71 -2.08
CA PHE A 264 3.24 -16.95 -1.05
C PHE A 264 4.03 -17.83 -0.07
N ASN A 265 3.47 -18.97 0.32
CA ASN A 265 4.07 -19.89 1.28
C ASN A 265 3.92 -21.36 0.83
N LYS A 266 4.57 -22.29 1.57
CA LYS A 266 4.60 -23.71 1.23
C LYS A 266 3.20 -24.37 1.29
N ASP A 267 2.39 -23.99 2.26
CA ASP A 267 1.06 -24.59 2.45
C ASP A 267 0.15 -24.19 1.28
N ALA A 268 0.19 -22.90 0.88
CA ALA A 268 -0.56 -22.42 -0.28
C ALA A 268 -0.08 -23.06 -1.59
N ALA A 269 1.23 -23.26 -1.76
CA ALA A 269 1.78 -23.96 -2.92
C ALA A 269 1.32 -25.43 -2.96
N SER A 270 1.32 -26.12 -1.83
CA SER A 270 0.86 -27.51 -1.73
C SER A 270 -0.65 -27.63 -1.99
N GLU A 271 -1.46 -26.72 -1.45
CA GLU A 271 -2.91 -26.67 -1.72
C GLU A 271 -3.19 -26.39 -3.20
N LEU A 272 -2.48 -25.46 -3.80
CA LEU A 272 -2.62 -25.11 -5.21
C LEU A 272 -2.24 -26.29 -6.11
N GLN A 273 -1.13 -26.98 -5.82
CA GLN A 273 -0.73 -28.20 -6.53
C GLN A 273 -1.79 -29.29 -6.42
N GLN A 274 -2.25 -29.59 -5.21
CA GLN A 274 -3.26 -30.61 -4.99
C GLN A 274 -4.56 -30.32 -5.76
N ARG A 275 -5.00 -29.06 -5.80
CA ARG A 275 -6.18 -28.65 -6.55
C ARG A 275 -5.98 -28.79 -8.06
N ALA A 276 -4.79 -28.42 -8.56
CA ALA A 276 -4.43 -28.59 -9.96
C ALA A 276 -4.47 -30.08 -10.35
N ASP A 277 -3.79 -30.94 -9.58
CA ASP A 277 -3.75 -32.40 -9.82
C ASP A 277 -5.18 -33.01 -9.87
N GLN A 278 -6.05 -32.62 -8.91
CA GLN A 278 -7.43 -33.07 -8.87
C GLN A 278 -8.25 -32.60 -10.07
N ALA A 279 -8.05 -31.36 -10.52
CA ALA A 279 -8.78 -30.81 -11.69
C ALA A 279 -8.31 -31.50 -12.97
N PHE A 280 -7.01 -31.65 -13.17
CA PHE A 280 -6.44 -32.33 -14.34
C PHE A 280 -6.86 -33.78 -14.39
N GLN A 281 -6.86 -34.51 -13.26
CA GLN A 281 -7.37 -35.87 -13.17
C GLN A 281 -8.85 -35.98 -13.57
N ARG A 282 -9.70 -35.04 -13.09
CA ARG A 282 -11.13 -35.01 -13.46
C ARG A 282 -11.35 -34.80 -14.95
N LEU A 283 -10.48 -34.06 -15.58
CA LEU A 283 -10.54 -33.73 -17.01
C LEU A 283 -9.91 -34.81 -17.88
N GLY A 284 -9.14 -35.74 -17.31
CA GLY A 284 -8.33 -36.70 -18.07
C GLY A 284 -7.13 -36.06 -18.80
N LEU A 285 -6.67 -34.90 -18.31
CA LEU A 285 -5.48 -34.22 -18.79
C LEU A 285 -4.24 -34.72 -18.06
N ASP A 286 -3.12 -34.73 -18.76
CA ASP A 286 -1.84 -35.01 -18.13
C ASP A 286 -1.42 -33.84 -17.26
N ALA A 287 -1.22 -34.08 -15.98
CA ALA A 287 -0.74 -33.09 -15.02
C ALA A 287 0.79 -33.10 -14.87
N GLU A 288 1.48 -34.07 -15.51
CA GLU A 288 2.94 -34.12 -15.42
C GLU A 288 3.55 -32.83 -16.00
N GLY A 289 4.18 -32.04 -15.11
CA GLY A 289 4.88 -30.82 -15.51
C GLY A 289 4.29 -29.52 -14.96
N VAL A 290 2.99 -29.44 -14.69
CA VAL A 290 2.41 -28.24 -14.04
C VAL A 290 2.93 -28.15 -12.61
N GLN A 291 3.59 -27.04 -12.27
CA GLN A 291 4.27 -26.88 -10.99
C GLN A 291 3.72 -25.72 -10.18
N ALA A 292 3.24 -26.02 -8.97
CA ALA A 292 2.99 -24.99 -7.96
C ALA A 292 4.20 -24.88 -7.02
N ARG A 293 4.75 -23.67 -6.90
CA ARG A 293 5.97 -23.41 -6.12
C ARG A 293 5.85 -22.12 -5.32
N THR A 294 6.66 -22.01 -4.26
CA THR A 294 6.88 -20.70 -3.67
C THR A 294 7.88 -19.89 -4.51
N PHE A 295 7.79 -18.55 -4.45
CA PHE A 295 8.74 -17.65 -5.10
C PHE A 295 10.20 -18.01 -4.75
N HIS A 296 10.49 -18.29 -3.49
CA HIS A 296 11.84 -18.65 -3.04
C HIS A 296 12.30 -20.02 -3.57
N ALA A 297 11.42 -21.02 -3.65
CA ALA A 297 11.78 -22.31 -4.23
C ALA A 297 12.15 -22.16 -5.72
N LEU A 298 11.41 -21.32 -6.45
CA LEU A 298 11.74 -21.00 -7.85
C LEU A 298 13.05 -20.20 -7.96
N GLY A 299 13.24 -19.16 -7.11
CA GLY A 299 14.48 -18.38 -7.09
C GLY A 299 15.72 -19.25 -6.86
N ARG A 300 15.63 -20.16 -5.87
CA ARG A 300 16.71 -21.14 -5.57
C ARG A 300 17.02 -22.04 -6.76
N GLN A 301 16.00 -22.50 -7.47
CA GLN A 301 16.17 -23.32 -8.67
C GLN A 301 16.86 -22.54 -9.78
N ILE A 302 16.43 -21.32 -10.07
CA ILE A 302 17.02 -20.45 -11.09
C ILE A 302 18.51 -20.23 -10.84
N ILE A 303 18.86 -19.87 -9.59
CA ILE A 303 20.27 -19.66 -9.20
C ILE A 303 21.06 -20.95 -9.38
N GLY A 304 20.53 -22.09 -8.88
CA GLY A 304 21.20 -23.39 -9.00
C GLY A 304 21.48 -23.80 -10.43
N GLN A 305 20.53 -23.61 -11.33
CA GLN A 305 20.65 -23.97 -12.75
C GLN A 305 21.55 -22.99 -13.53
N ALA A 306 21.46 -21.69 -13.22
CA ALA A 306 22.28 -20.68 -13.90
C ALA A 306 23.76 -20.71 -13.48
N THR A 307 24.03 -21.05 -12.24
CA THR A 307 25.40 -21.02 -11.67
C THR A 307 26.04 -22.39 -11.49
N GLY A 308 25.27 -23.47 -11.69
CA GLY A 308 25.70 -24.86 -11.39
C GLY A 308 25.78 -25.19 -9.88
N ARG A 309 25.43 -24.24 -9.00
CA ARG A 309 25.50 -24.40 -7.54
C ARG A 309 24.26 -23.83 -6.86
N PHE A 310 23.59 -24.66 -6.07
CA PHE A 310 22.49 -24.17 -5.25
C PHE A 310 22.99 -23.23 -4.14
N PRO A 311 22.32 -22.09 -3.93
CA PRO A 311 22.72 -21.15 -2.89
C PRO A 311 22.54 -21.77 -1.50
N ASN A 312 23.51 -21.49 -0.61
CA ASN A 312 23.42 -21.79 0.80
C ASN A 312 22.56 -20.68 1.47
N VAL A 313 21.63 -21.09 2.33
CA VAL A 313 20.83 -20.18 3.18
C VAL A 313 21.03 -20.62 4.61
N PRO A 314 21.83 -19.90 5.41
CA PRO A 314 22.12 -20.29 6.78
C PRO A 314 20.90 -20.14 7.68
N ASP A 315 20.81 -20.98 8.72
CA ASP A 315 19.66 -21.00 9.64
C ASP A 315 19.44 -19.63 10.31
N TRP A 316 20.52 -18.93 10.65
CA TRP A 316 20.43 -17.60 11.25
C TRP A 316 19.86 -16.53 10.32
N ALA A 317 19.90 -16.72 9.00
CA ALA A 317 19.26 -15.80 8.05
C ALA A 317 17.74 -16.05 7.92
N VAL A 318 17.28 -17.27 8.28
CA VAL A 318 15.87 -17.71 8.17
C VAL A 318 15.14 -17.62 9.50
N ASP A 319 15.75 -18.12 10.58
CA ASP A 319 15.18 -18.10 11.92
C ASP A 319 15.26 -16.69 12.52
N ALA A 320 14.11 -16.17 12.96
CA ALA A 320 14.04 -14.81 13.49
C ALA A 320 14.88 -14.63 14.77
N GLY A 321 14.92 -15.65 15.64
CA GLY A 321 15.68 -15.61 16.90
C GLY A 321 17.18 -15.59 16.66
N GLN A 322 17.68 -16.56 15.88
CA GLN A 322 19.10 -16.63 15.52
C GLN A 322 19.56 -15.41 14.71
N GLY A 323 18.68 -14.86 13.86
CA GLY A 323 18.97 -13.64 13.12
C GLY A 323 19.13 -12.42 14.03
N LEU A 324 18.34 -12.30 15.09
CA LEU A 324 18.49 -11.25 16.09
C LEU A 324 19.78 -11.43 16.91
N GLU A 325 20.12 -12.66 17.31
CA GLU A 325 21.37 -12.97 17.99
C GLU A 325 22.58 -12.60 17.11
N ARG A 326 22.55 -12.96 15.83
CA ARG A 326 23.59 -12.61 14.87
C ARG A 326 23.78 -11.11 14.70
N LEU A 327 22.66 -10.36 14.65
CA LEU A 327 22.71 -8.90 14.60
C LEU A 327 23.23 -8.30 15.90
N ALA A 328 22.90 -8.86 17.06
CA ALA A 328 23.45 -8.41 18.34
C ALA A 328 24.97 -8.55 18.37
N ASP A 329 25.50 -9.72 17.97
CA ASP A 329 26.95 -9.94 17.85
C ASP A 329 27.61 -8.94 16.92
N LEU A 330 26.98 -8.63 15.79
CA LEU A 330 27.50 -7.65 14.81
C LEU A 330 27.51 -6.24 15.39
N VAL A 331 26.45 -5.84 16.07
CA VAL A 331 26.35 -4.53 16.74
C VAL A 331 27.43 -4.40 17.81
N ASP A 332 27.67 -5.45 18.61
CA ASP A 332 28.72 -5.44 19.64
C ASP A 332 30.12 -5.33 19.01
N GLN A 333 30.39 -6.05 17.92
CA GLN A 333 31.63 -5.90 17.16
C GLN A 333 31.84 -4.47 16.62
N LEU A 334 30.76 -3.82 16.11
CA LEU A 334 30.82 -2.44 15.63
C LEU A 334 31.03 -1.46 16.78
N LYS A 335 30.40 -1.65 17.94
CA LYS A 335 30.64 -0.89 19.17
C LYS A 335 32.10 -1.02 19.66
N ASP A 336 32.70 -2.20 19.55
CA ASP A 336 34.09 -2.43 19.96
C ASP A 336 35.10 -1.81 19.00
N ARG A 337 34.78 -1.79 17.71
CA ARG A 337 35.68 -1.21 16.68
C ARG A 337 35.60 0.31 16.56
N SER A 338 34.46 0.91 16.93
CA SER A 338 34.16 2.33 16.70
C SER A 338 33.50 2.97 17.92
N HIS A 339 34.25 3.80 18.62
CA HIS A 339 33.70 4.64 19.70
C HIS A 339 32.58 5.55 19.18
N ALA A 340 32.71 6.08 17.96
CA ALA A 340 31.68 6.93 17.35
C ALA A 340 30.38 6.17 17.12
N PHE A 341 30.46 4.92 16.63
CA PHE A 341 29.28 4.06 16.47
C PHE A 341 28.62 3.75 17.83
N ARG A 342 29.40 3.42 18.85
CA ARG A 342 28.92 3.17 20.22
C ARG A 342 28.14 4.37 20.73
N THR A 343 28.74 5.55 20.66
CA THR A 343 28.12 6.80 21.13
C THR A 343 26.84 7.12 20.38
N GLN A 344 26.82 6.93 19.05
CA GLN A 344 25.61 7.15 18.24
C GLN A 344 24.51 6.13 18.55
N TRP A 345 24.86 4.86 18.79
CA TRP A 345 23.95 3.81 19.20
C TRP A 345 23.27 4.14 20.54
N ASP A 346 24.05 4.51 21.53
CA ASP A 346 23.55 4.87 22.86
C ASP A 346 22.72 6.15 22.82
N LEU A 347 23.16 7.16 22.06
CA LEU A 347 22.41 8.38 21.85
C LEU A 347 21.07 8.12 21.17
N PHE A 348 21.05 7.31 20.11
CA PHE A 348 19.80 6.95 19.45
C PHE A 348 18.84 6.24 20.42
N ARG A 349 19.31 5.24 21.16
CA ARG A 349 18.50 4.43 22.06
C ARG A 349 17.94 5.24 23.23
N LEU A 350 18.74 6.11 23.81
CA LEU A 350 18.37 6.87 25.01
C LEU A 350 17.53 8.11 24.66
N VAL A 351 17.91 8.85 23.63
CA VAL A 351 17.30 10.15 23.32
C VAL A 351 16.26 10.02 22.22
N PHE A 352 16.53 9.29 21.14
CA PHE A 352 15.69 9.23 19.94
C PHE A 352 14.88 7.95 19.79
N GLY A 353 15.17 6.90 20.58
CA GLY A 353 14.53 5.59 20.47
C GLY A 353 13.13 5.51 21.10
N ARG A 354 12.63 6.60 21.62
CA ARG A 354 11.33 6.65 22.27
C ARG A 354 10.21 6.20 21.33
N ASP A 355 9.23 5.44 21.87
CA ASP A 355 8.03 4.98 21.16
C ASP A 355 7.25 6.19 20.61
N LEU A 356 7.27 6.35 19.30
CA LEU A 356 6.71 7.48 18.59
C LEU A 356 5.41 7.11 17.90
N VAL A 357 4.31 7.60 18.40
CA VAL A 357 3.26 8.32 17.66
C VAL A 357 2.10 7.59 17.03
N THR A 358 0.96 8.11 17.35
CA THR A 358 -0.32 8.00 16.65
C THR A 358 -0.29 8.60 15.24
N GLN A 359 -0.82 7.89 14.25
CA GLN A 359 -1.24 8.48 12.98
C GLN A 359 -2.44 9.40 13.24
N GLY A 360 -2.28 10.68 12.98
CA GLY A 360 -3.35 11.67 13.10
C GLY A 360 -2.89 12.98 13.76
N SER A 361 -3.76 13.96 13.82
CA SER A 361 -3.52 15.33 14.27
C SER A 361 -3.39 15.53 15.78
N ALA A 362 -3.39 14.46 16.59
CA ALA A 362 -3.25 14.59 18.04
C ALA A 362 -1.78 14.78 18.43
N PRO A 363 -1.44 15.77 19.29
CA PRO A 363 -0.10 15.94 19.77
C PRO A 363 0.37 14.70 20.55
N ILE A 364 1.67 14.41 20.45
CA ILE A 364 2.31 13.32 21.20
C ILE A 364 2.26 13.66 22.68
N ALA A 365 1.60 12.85 23.48
CA ALA A 365 1.54 13.02 24.92
C ALA A 365 1.46 11.64 25.59
N ASP A 366 2.22 11.46 26.68
CA ASP A 366 2.13 10.27 27.52
C ASP A 366 0.89 10.32 28.43
N GLY A 367 0.46 11.52 28.76
CA GLY A 367 -0.69 11.76 29.60
C GLY A 367 -1.16 13.21 29.56
N TRP A 368 -2.15 13.50 30.39
CA TRP A 368 -2.83 14.81 30.44
C TRP A 368 -2.94 15.26 31.88
N GLU A 369 -2.60 16.51 32.13
CA GLU A 369 -2.82 17.16 33.43
C GLU A 369 -4.32 17.38 33.70
N ALA A 370 -4.67 17.69 34.92
CA ALA A 370 -6.08 17.92 35.29
C ALA A 370 -6.71 19.12 34.57
N ASP A 371 -5.90 20.05 34.12
CA ASP A 371 -6.30 21.22 33.33
C ASP A 371 -6.36 20.98 31.82
N GLY A 372 -6.11 19.74 31.37
CA GLY A 372 -6.18 19.34 29.95
C GLY A 372 -4.91 19.52 29.17
N ARG A 373 -3.81 19.99 29.78
CA ARG A 373 -2.50 20.07 29.12
C ARG A 373 -1.89 18.68 28.93
N GLY A 374 -1.40 18.41 27.74
CA GLY A 374 -0.59 17.21 27.47
C GLY A 374 0.78 17.32 28.14
N TYR A 375 1.39 16.18 28.46
CA TYR A 375 2.77 16.12 28.93
C TYR A 375 3.47 14.89 28.37
N VAL A 376 4.81 15.01 28.32
CA VAL A 376 5.72 13.92 27.94
C VAL A 376 6.67 13.68 29.09
N HIS A 377 6.93 12.43 29.49
CA HIS A 377 7.88 12.09 30.53
C HIS A 377 9.30 12.01 29.96
N THR A 378 10.26 12.62 30.66
CA THR A 378 11.69 12.52 30.33
C THR A 378 12.35 11.31 31.02
N LEU A 379 13.56 10.96 30.60
CA LEU A 379 14.39 9.96 31.29
C LEU A 379 14.64 10.33 32.75
N ASN A 380 14.74 11.63 33.05
CA ASN A 380 14.94 12.16 34.42
C ASN A 380 13.64 12.19 35.24
N GLY A 381 12.51 11.74 34.68
CA GLY A 381 11.22 11.67 35.39
C GLY A 381 10.41 12.97 35.43
N GLU A 382 10.83 13.99 34.72
CA GLU A 382 10.12 15.27 34.61
C GLU A 382 8.96 15.16 33.61
N ARG A 383 7.96 16.03 33.76
CA ARG A 383 6.89 16.21 32.80
C ARG A 383 7.10 17.47 31.99
N VAL A 384 7.41 17.32 30.73
CA VAL A 384 7.63 18.43 29.80
C VAL A 384 6.43 18.63 28.86
N GLN A 385 6.35 19.80 28.22
CA GLN A 385 5.19 20.21 27.44
C GLN A 385 4.99 19.42 26.14
N ASP A 386 6.08 19.01 25.50
CA ASP A 386 6.07 18.37 24.19
C ASP A 386 7.28 17.45 23.99
N ILE A 387 7.33 16.79 22.85
CA ILE A 387 8.41 15.84 22.48
C ILE A 387 9.74 16.56 22.26
N GLU A 388 9.74 17.80 21.72
CA GLU A 388 10.99 18.53 21.44
C GLU A 388 11.69 18.91 22.74
N ALA A 389 10.93 19.41 23.71
CA ALA A 389 11.44 19.67 25.06
C ALA A 389 11.93 18.37 25.74
N CYS A 390 11.27 17.23 25.48
CA CYS A 390 11.70 15.93 25.97
C CYS A 390 13.05 15.49 25.38
N LEU A 391 13.24 15.61 24.07
CA LEU A 391 14.51 15.28 23.41
C LEU A 391 15.66 16.12 23.94
N ILE A 392 15.42 17.40 24.20
CA ILE A 392 16.42 18.30 24.82
C ILE A 392 16.75 17.83 26.25
N ALA A 393 15.75 17.58 27.07
CA ALA A 393 15.91 17.10 28.42
C ALA A 393 16.64 15.75 28.50
N ASP A 394 16.27 14.80 27.65
CA ASP A 394 16.91 13.49 27.59
C ASP A 394 18.36 13.55 27.10
N TRP A 395 18.67 14.45 26.14
CA TRP A 395 20.03 14.72 25.73
C TRP A 395 20.89 15.33 26.85
N LEU A 396 20.32 16.26 27.62
CA LEU A 396 21.00 16.86 28.80
C LEU A 396 21.26 15.80 29.87
N PHE A 397 20.28 14.96 30.15
CA PHE A 397 20.41 13.84 31.08
C PHE A 397 21.52 12.87 30.64
N TYR A 398 21.52 12.45 29.38
CA TYR A 398 22.55 11.58 28.82
C TYR A 398 23.95 12.15 28.98
N ASN A 399 24.09 13.45 28.78
CA ASN A 399 25.39 14.17 28.89
C ASN A 399 25.71 14.64 30.32
N GLY A 400 24.94 14.28 31.34
CA GLY A 400 25.23 14.60 32.72
C GLY A 400 25.07 16.09 33.10
N VAL A 401 24.35 16.84 32.29
CA VAL A 401 24.14 18.28 32.50
C VAL A 401 22.96 18.49 33.45
N GLY A 402 23.24 19.11 34.61
CA GLY A 402 22.19 19.51 35.55
C GLY A 402 21.39 20.70 35.02
N TYR A 403 20.08 20.59 35.00
CA TYR A 403 19.21 21.67 34.51
C TYR A 403 17.94 21.78 35.35
N ARG A 404 17.25 22.91 35.23
CA ARG A 404 15.89 23.15 35.70
C ARG A 404 15.02 23.50 34.50
N TYR A 405 13.94 22.75 34.29
CA TYR A 405 13.00 22.97 33.23
C TYR A 405 11.84 23.86 33.69
N GLU A 406 11.45 24.82 32.86
CA GLU A 406 10.26 25.67 33.06
C GLU A 406 9.36 25.56 31.82
N ARG A 407 8.09 25.23 32.07
CA ARG A 407 7.07 25.09 31.05
C ARG A 407 6.62 26.46 30.54
N GLY A 408 6.58 26.66 29.24
CA GLY A 408 6.24 27.93 28.61
C GLY A 408 4.79 28.08 28.20
N ASP A 409 4.04 26.98 28.12
CA ASP A 409 2.62 27.02 27.74
C ASP A 409 1.77 27.66 28.87
N HIS A 410 0.84 28.53 28.47
CA HIS A 410 -0.06 29.21 29.41
C HIS A 410 -1.51 29.16 28.92
N PHE A 411 -2.45 29.27 29.85
CA PHE A 411 -3.86 29.37 29.53
C PHE A 411 -4.21 30.80 29.12
N ASP A 412 -4.81 30.96 27.93
CA ASP A 412 -5.33 32.22 27.43
C ASP A 412 -6.83 32.30 27.69
N PRO A 413 -7.27 33.18 28.65
CA PRO A 413 -8.68 33.31 28.96
C PRO A 413 -9.53 33.89 27.84
N GLY A 414 -8.89 34.59 26.88
CA GLY A 414 -9.57 35.20 25.73
C GLY A 414 -10.03 34.20 24.70
N THR A 415 -9.27 33.10 24.52
CA THR A 415 -9.57 32.03 23.58
C THR A 415 -10.10 30.76 24.26
N ASP A 416 -10.11 30.70 25.59
CA ASP A 416 -10.42 29.51 26.41
C ASP A 416 -9.54 28.28 26.00
N ARG A 417 -8.29 28.53 25.64
CA ARG A 417 -7.33 27.51 25.17
C ARG A 417 -5.94 27.73 25.79
N HIS A 418 -5.16 26.65 25.81
CA HIS A 418 -3.74 26.72 26.11
C HIS A 418 -2.96 27.18 24.88
N VAL A 419 -2.13 28.18 25.02
CA VAL A 419 -1.25 28.72 23.99
C VAL A 419 0.16 28.19 24.25
N ALA A 420 0.79 27.63 23.20
CA ALA A 420 2.16 27.16 23.28
C ALA A 420 3.12 28.35 23.47
N GLY A 421 4.01 28.25 24.47
CA GLY A 421 5.10 29.18 24.72
C GLY A 421 6.46 28.47 24.64
N ALA A 422 7.54 29.26 24.76
CA ALA A 422 8.88 28.70 24.73
C ALA A 422 9.18 27.87 25.98
N ALA A 423 9.61 26.61 25.82
CA ALA A 423 10.19 25.81 26.89
C ALA A 423 11.52 26.43 27.31
N SER A 424 11.75 26.57 28.61
CA SER A 424 13.00 27.17 29.11
C SER A 424 13.81 26.17 29.95
N PHE A 425 15.11 26.16 29.73
CA PHE A 425 16.07 25.34 30.47
C PHE A 425 17.13 26.27 31.11
N HIS A 426 17.30 26.11 32.40
CA HIS A 426 18.32 26.85 33.20
C HIS A 426 19.38 25.87 33.67
N TYR A 427 20.65 26.10 33.38
CA TYR A 427 21.72 25.15 33.64
C TYR A 427 22.38 25.45 34.98
N ALA A 428 22.60 24.42 35.77
CA ALA A 428 23.17 24.54 37.12
C ALA A 428 24.57 25.14 37.07
N GLY A 429 24.81 26.17 37.90
CA GLY A 429 26.11 26.83 38.02
C GLY A 429 26.48 27.79 36.90
N THR A 430 25.55 28.11 36.01
CA THR A 430 25.79 29.02 34.88
C THR A 430 24.68 30.11 34.80
N PRO A 431 24.93 31.27 34.18
CA PRO A 431 23.89 32.24 33.84
C PRO A 431 23.12 31.86 32.58
N LEU A 432 23.53 30.81 31.86
CA LEU A 432 22.97 30.44 30.56
C LEU A 432 21.49 30.03 30.70
N ARG A 433 20.63 30.66 29.93
CA ARG A 433 19.22 30.29 29.71
C ARG A 433 19.06 29.81 28.28
N HIS A 434 18.37 28.67 28.10
CA HIS A 434 18.01 28.15 26.79
C HIS A 434 16.49 28.19 26.63
N GLU A 435 15.99 28.88 25.60
CA GLU A 435 14.60 29.00 25.25
C GLU A 435 14.36 28.25 23.94
N HIS A 436 13.51 27.24 23.98
CA HIS A 436 13.12 26.45 22.82
C HIS A 436 11.67 26.70 22.45
N ARG A 437 11.41 27.03 21.16
CA ARG A 437 10.05 27.19 20.60
C ARG A 437 9.73 26.07 19.65
N SER A 438 8.77 25.25 20.02
CA SER A 438 8.16 24.26 19.12
C SER A 438 7.20 24.97 18.16
N ASP A 439 7.15 24.52 16.89
CA ASP A 439 6.24 25.00 15.83
C ASP A 439 6.41 26.47 15.39
N ALA A 440 7.57 27.09 15.62
CA ALA A 440 7.83 28.41 15.08
C ALA A 440 8.14 28.33 13.56
N PRO A 441 7.48 29.15 12.70
CA PRO A 441 7.61 29.05 11.25
C PRO A 441 8.95 29.51 10.66
N GLU A 442 9.74 30.29 11.39
CA GLU A 442 11.06 30.78 10.93
C GLU A 442 12.08 30.81 12.07
N ALA A 443 13.26 30.30 11.75
CA ALA A 443 14.41 30.32 12.65
C ALA A 443 14.88 31.73 12.97
N THR A 444 14.73 32.14 14.20
CA THR A 444 15.47 33.26 14.79
C THR A 444 16.33 32.75 15.92
N ALA A 445 17.21 31.78 15.60
CA ALA A 445 18.28 31.44 16.55
C ALA A 445 19.17 32.67 16.74
N ARG A 446 19.03 33.35 17.88
CA ARG A 446 19.89 34.50 18.28
C ARG A 446 20.61 34.10 19.54
N ASP A 447 21.89 33.91 19.42
CA ASP A 447 22.79 33.70 20.56
C ASP A 447 23.13 35.04 21.16
N ARG A 448 22.66 35.27 22.39
CA ARG A 448 23.13 36.39 23.24
C ARG A 448 24.02 35.78 24.30
N ALA A 449 24.92 36.57 24.89
CA ALA A 449 25.95 36.08 25.80
C ALA A 449 25.48 35.06 26.86
N ASP A 450 24.25 35.19 27.36
CA ASP A 450 23.66 34.33 28.39
C ASP A 450 22.31 33.73 28.02
N THR A 451 21.88 33.80 26.73
CA THR A 451 20.61 33.22 26.30
C THR A 451 20.74 32.55 24.92
N LEU A 452 20.50 31.26 24.87
CA LEU A 452 20.40 30.46 23.64
C LEU A 452 18.93 30.35 23.24
N HIS A 453 18.60 30.76 22.05
CA HIS A 453 17.27 30.51 21.45
C HIS A 453 17.36 29.44 20.39
N THR A 454 16.50 28.43 20.46
CA THR A 454 16.40 27.38 19.45
C THR A 454 14.93 27.15 19.07
N ASP A 455 14.71 26.46 17.96
CA ASP A 455 13.38 26.15 17.43
C ASP A 455 13.34 24.75 16.81
N SER A 456 12.15 24.37 16.34
CA SER A 456 11.93 23.10 15.65
C SER A 456 12.83 22.93 14.42
N ALA A 457 13.22 24.00 13.71
CA ALA A 457 14.10 23.90 12.54
C ALA A 457 15.53 23.50 12.94
N ALA A 458 16.05 24.06 14.05
CA ALA A 458 17.33 23.66 14.61
C ALA A 458 17.33 22.20 15.08
N LEU A 459 16.22 21.71 15.65
CA LEU A 459 16.07 20.29 16.02
C LEU A 459 16.05 19.38 14.79
N ARG A 460 15.24 19.71 13.77
CA ARG A 460 15.12 18.93 12.53
C ARG A 460 16.44 18.80 11.78
N SER A 461 17.22 19.87 11.74
CA SER A 461 18.57 19.83 11.13
C SER A 461 19.60 19.08 11.99
N GLY A 462 19.33 18.91 13.30
CA GLY A 462 20.29 18.40 14.28
C GLY A 462 21.25 19.47 14.82
N ALA A 463 21.20 20.68 14.30
CA ALA A 463 22.07 21.79 14.74
C ALA A 463 21.82 22.21 16.19
N LEU A 464 20.60 21.95 16.72
CA LEU A 464 20.27 22.29 18.12
C LEU A 464 21.28 21.70 19.10
N PHE A 465 21.59 20.41 18.98
CA PHE A 465 22.46 19.72 19.95
C PHE A 465 23.89 20.18 19.85
N GLU A 466 24.37 20.56 18.67
CA GLU A 466 25.68 21.14 18.45
C GLU A 466 25.76 22.56 19.05
N LEU A 467 24.77 23.42 18.74
CA LEU A 467 24.67 24.77 19.30
C LEU A 467 24.57 24.74 20.83
N LEU A 468 23.78 23.82 21.39
CA LEU A 468 23.65 23.66 22.83
C LEU A 468 24.95 23.18 23.48
N GLY A 469 25.62 22.21 22.89
CA GLY A 469 26.93 21.74 23.36
C GLY A 469 27.99 22.84 23.34
N GLN A 470 28.04 23.64 22.28
CA GLN A 470 28.94 24.78 22.17
C GLN A 470 28.60 25.89 23.21
N ALA A 471 27.34 26.19 23.43
CA ALA A 471 26.90 27.16 24.43
C ALA A 471 27.29 26.73 25.86
N LEU A 472 27.01 25.44 26.20
CA LEU A 472 27.39 24.85 27.49
C LEU A 472 28.92 24.88 27.72
N ALA A 473 29.69 24.50 26.69
CA ALA A 473 31.17 24.54 26.77
C ALA A 473 31.72 25.95 26.99
N ARG A 474 31.13 27.00 26.35
CA ARG A 474 31.52 28.40 26.60
C ARG A 474 31.30 28.84 28.05
N HIS A 475 30.34 28.25 28.73
CA HIS A 475 30.05 28.48 30.15
C HIS A 475 30.73 27.47 31.10
N GLY A 476 31.71 26.70 30.61
CA GLY A 476 32.51 25.76 31.41
C GLY A 476 31.78 24.46 31.80
N VAL A 477 30.65 24.15 31.20
CA VAL A 477 29.93 22.89 31.43
C VAL A 477 30.54 21.81 30.54
N LEU A 478 31.06 20.76 31.16
CA LEU A 478 31.61 19.60 30.46
C LEU A 478 30.48 18.58 30.21
N LEU A 479 30.45 18.03 29.01
CA LEU A 479 29.57 16.95 28.68
C LEU A 479 30.18 15.62 29.11
N ASP A 480 29.43 14.81 29.84
CA ASP A 480 29.79 13.47 30.33
C ASP A 480 28.78 12.45 29.78
N PRO A 481 28.94 12.00 28.51
CA PRO A 481 28.06 11.00 27.91
C PRO A 481 28.15 9.69 28.69
N ASN A 482 27.03 9.31 29.32
CA ASN A 482 26.94 8.08 30.10
C ASN A 482 25.66 7.33 29.85
N PRO A 483 25.68 6.20 29.08
CA PRO A 483 24.52 5.39 28.80
C PRO A 483 23.98 4.63 30.02
N ASP A 484 24.81 4.40 31.03
CA ASP A 484 24.50 3.63 32.25
C ASP A 484 24.06 4.53 33.42
N ARG A 485 23.77 5.80 33.15
CA ARG A 485 23.29 6.75 34.16
C ARG A 485 22.02 6.22 34.81
N ALA A 486 22.01 6.20 36.15
CA ALA A 486 20.90 5.70 36.94
C ALA A 486 19.60 6.47 36.64
N LEU A 487 18.59 5.74 36.21
CA LEU A 487 17.25 6.30 35.94
C LEU A 487 16.45 6.40 37.24
N PRO A 488 15.76 7.50 37.51
CA PRO A 488 14.84 7.59 38.62
C PRO A 488 13.61 6.69 38.38
N GLU A 489 12.93 6.27 39.47
CA GLU A 489 11.73 5.41 39.37
C GLU A 489 10.62 6.04 38.52
N SER A 490 10.51 7.36 38.51
CA SER A 490 9.55 8.12 37.70
C SER A 490 10.01 8.34 36.27
N GLY A 491 11.25 7.96 35.93
CA GLY A 491 11.82 8.20 34.61
C GLY A 491 11.20 7.35 33.50
N ALA A 492 11.16 7.92 32.31
CA ALA A 492 10.80 7.16 31.12
C ALA A 492 11.83 6.06 30.89
N ARG A 493 11.39 4.94 30.32
CA ARG A 493 12.30 3.85 29.97
C ARG A 493 12.91 4.09 28.59
N PRO A 494 14.22 4.01 28.43
CA PRO A 494 14.87 4.07 27.13
C PRO A 494 14.50 2.83 26.30
N MET A 495 14.70 2.93 24.99
CA MET A 495 14.58 1.79 24.10
C MET A 495 15.60 0.70 24.49
N PRO A 496 15.17 -0.55 24.74
CA PRO A 496 16.11 -1.64 24.98
C PRO A 496 16.95 -1.95 23.73
N ASP A 497 18.21 -2.40 23.90
CA ASP A 497 19.05 -2.86 22.77
C ASP A 497 18.33 -3.87 21.87
N ALA A 498 17.65 -4.83 22.46
CA ALA A 498 16.91 -5.85 21.72
C ALA A 498 15.79 -5.27 20.81
N GLU A 499 15.16 -4.18 21.23
CA GLU A 499 14.12 -3.50 20.44
C GLU A 499 14.73 -2.74 19.27
N LEU A 500 15.86 -2.05 19.48
CA LEU A 500 16.59 -1.37 18.40
C LEU A 500 17.15 -2.37 17.38
N ILE A 501 17.70 -3.50 17.85
CA ILE A 501 18.18 -4.60 16.99
C ILE A 501 17.01 -5.17 16.17
N ALA A 502 15.84 -5.37 16.77
CA ALA A 502 14.65 -5.83 16.06
C ALA A 502 14.16 -4.82 15.00
N LEU A 503 14.22 -3.52 15.31
CA LEU A 503 13.93 -2.45 14.37
C LEU A 503 14.90 -2.47 13.18
N VAL A 504 16.21 -2.59 13.45
CA VAL A 504 17.25 -2.71 12.40
C VAL A 504 17.02 -3.96 11.56
N ARG A 505 16.69 -5.12 12.18
CA ARG A 505 16.37 -6.37 11.42
C ARG A 505 15.22 -6.15 10.44
N THR A 506 14.15 -5.51 10.93
CA THR A 506 12.99 -5.17 10.10
C THR A 506 13.38 -4.23 8.95
N PHE A 507 14.18 -3.21 9.25
CA PHE A 507 14.68 -2.27 8.27
C PHE A 507 15.51 -2.94 7.17
N ILE A 508 16.45 -3.82 7.52
CA ILE A 508 17.27 -4.60 6.58
C ILE A 508 16.39 -5.46 5.66
N SER A 509 15.44 -6.19 6.24
CA SER A 509 14.53 -7.02 5.46
C SER A 509 13.73 -6.20 4.44
N HIS A 510 13.23 -5.02 4.83
CA HIS A 510 12.52 -4.13 3.92
C HIS A 510 13.44 -3.54 2.85
N ALA A 511 14.64 -3.08 3.21
CA ALA A 511 15.60 -2.54 2.25
C ALA A 511 15.94 -3.56 1.16
N LYS A 512 16.25 -4.79 1.56
CA LYS A 512 16.58 -5.88 0.63
C LYS A 512 15.37 -6.34 -0.19
N SER A 513 14.20 -6.46 0.44
CA SER A 513 12.93 -6.82 -0.23
C SER A 513 12.52 -5.80 -1.30
N ASN A 514 12.91 -4.53 -1.12
CA ASN A 514 12.69 -3.46 -2.08
C ASN A 514 13.87 -3.20 -3.03
N GLY A 515 14.95 -3.97 -2.90
CA GLY A 515 16.16 -3.84 -3.72
C GLY A 515 16.86 -2.49 -3.56
N LEU A 516 16.83 -1.90 -2.34
CA LEU A 516 17.38 -0.58 -2.06
C LEU A 516 18.84 -0.67 -1.62
N THR A 517 19.66 0.15 -2.23
CA THR A 517 21.03 0.42 -1.78
C THR A 517 21.04 1.48 -0.68
N VAL A 518 22.18 1.61 0.04
CA VAL A 518 22.36 2.69 1.03
C VAL A 518 22.22 4.07 0.38
N GLU A 519 22.66 4.23 -0.89
CA GLU A 519 22.52 5.50 -1.63
C GLU A 519 21.03 5.80 -1.95
N ASP A 520 20.25 4.81 -2.36
CA ASP A 520 18.80 4.99 -2.58
C ASP A 520 18.11 5.44 -1.29
N MET A 521 18.47 4.84 -0.15
CA MET A 521 17.93 5.22 1.15
C MET A 521 18.37 6.63 1.57
N ALA A 522 19.61 7.02 1.26
CA ALA A 522 20.09 8.38 1.48
C ALA A 522 19.38 9.40 0.58
N GLN A 523 19.08 9.04 -0.66
CA GLN A 523 18.28 9.88 -1.56
C GLN A 523 16.85 10.04 -1.04
N ARG A 524 16.21 8.96 -0.58
CA ARG A 524 14.89 9.02 0.07
C ARG A 524 14.92 9.92 1.30
N LEU A 525 15.97 9.81 2.14
CA LEU A 525 16.13 10.68 3.29
C LEU A 525 16.19 12.16 2.90
N ARG A 526 16.88 12.51 1.80
CA ARG A 526 16.91 13.88 1.27
C ARG A 526 15.52 14.37 0.84
N ALA A 527 14.74 13.48 0.22
CA ALA A 527 13.40 13.78 -0.28
C ALA A 527 12.30 13.83 0.79
N LEU A 528 12.53 13.27 1.99
CA LEU A 528 11.57 13.33 3.08
C LEU A 528 11.31 14.77 3.52
N PRO A 529 10.07 15.09 3.96
CA PRO A 529 9.75 16.40 4.53
C PRO A 529 10.69 16.78 5.67
N GLU A 530 10.93 18.06 5.83
CA GLU A 530 11.64 18.63 7.00
C GLU A 530 10.71 18.63 8.21
N ASP A 531 10.41 17.46 8.74
CA ASP A 531 9.59 17.25 9.92
C ASP A 531 10.44 16.93 11.17
N GLN A 532 9.80 16.78 12.32
CA GLN A 532 10.43 16.50 13.60
C GLN A 532 11.26 15.21 13.64
N PHE A 533 11.09 14.32 12.66
CA PHE A 533 11.79 13.03 12.58
C PHE A 533 13.04 13.07 11.69
N LYS A 534 13.26 14.11 10.91
CA LYS A 534 14.35 14.17 9.90
C LYS A 534 15.73 13.86 10.49
N HIS A 535 16.05 14.47 11.65
CA HIS A 535 17.31 14.21 12.34
C HIS A 535 17.42 12.76 12.85
N ARG A 536 16.33 12.25 13.43
CA ARG A 536 16.24 10.86 13.89
C ARG A 536 16.45 9.86 12.74
N HIS A 537 15.85 10.10 11.58
CA HIS A 537 16.07 9.28 10.39
C HIS A 537 17.54 9.30 9.93
N ARG A 538 18.18 10.45 9.98
CA ARG A 538 19.61 10.60 9.63
C ARG A 538 20.50 9.79 10.57
N LEU A 539 20.27 9.89 11.87
CA LEU A 539 21.00 9.11 12.89
C LEU A 539 20.77 7.59 12.71
N PHE A 540 19.51 7.20 12.47
CA PHE A 540 19.19 5.79 12.26
C PHE A 540 19.85 5.21 11.01
N LEU A 541 19.84 5.93 9.90
CA LEU A 541 20.49 5.46 8.66
C LEU A 541 22.00 5.32 8.85
N ALA A 542 22.63 6.25 9.59
CA ALA A 542 24.05 6.15 9.92
C ALA A 542 24.41 4.92 10.77
N LEU A 543 23.46 4.45 11.60
CA LEU A 543 23.60 3.20 12.36
C LEU A 543 23.29 1.96 11.51
N ALA A 544 22.22 2.03 10.74
CA ALA A 544 21.71 0.87 9.98
C ALA A 544 22.64 0.49 8.81
N ALA A 545 23.26 1.48 8.15
CA ALA A 545 24.12 1.24 6.98
C ALA A 545 25.33 0.31 7.28
N PRO A 546 26.16 0.55 8.30
CA PRO A 546 27.26 -0.38 8.61
C PRO A 546 26.79 -1.74 9.12
N ILE A 547 25.60 -1.82 9.73
CA ILE A 547 25.02 -3.11 10.17
C ILE A 547 24.55 -3.89 8.94
N LEU A 548 23.86 -3.25 7.97
CA LEU A 548 23.47 -3.87 6.70
C LEU A 548 24.70 -4.41 5.96
N GLN A 549 25.75 -3.60 5.83
CA GLN A 549 27.00 -4.05 5.22
C GLN A 549 27.60 -5.26 5.94
N GLY A 550 27.67 -5.23 7.27
CA GLY A 550 28.17 -6.36 8.05
C GLY A 550 27.30 -7.62 7.97
N TRP A 551 25.99 -7.48 7.78
CA TRP A 551 25.07 -8.59 7.48
C TRP A 551 25.41 -9.24 6.14
N ASP A 552 25.59 -8.43 5.10
CA ASP A 552 25.95 -8.89 3.77
C ASP A 552 27.37 -9.50 3.75
N ASP A 553 28.33 -8.92 4.47
CA ASP A 553 29.68 -9.49 4.61
C ASP A 553 29.65 -10.87 5.32
N ALA A 554 28.77 -11.03 6.32
CA ALA A 554 28.61 -12.30 7.03
C ALA A 554 27.99 -13.39 6.13
N LEU A 555 27.07 -13.03 5.25
CA LEU A 555 26.54 -13.93 4.21
C LEU A 555 27.61 -14.28 3.19
N ALA A 556 28.34 -13.28 2.69
CA ALA A 556 29.41 -13.48 1.70
C ALA A 556 30.55 -14.36 2.23
N ALA A 557 30.96 -14.22 3.50
CA ALA A 557 31.98 -15.06 4.15
C ALA A 557 31.61 -16.55 4.18
N GLN A 558 30.33 -16.87 4.18
CA GLN A 558 29.79 -18.24 4.14
C GLN A 558 29.39 -18.70 2.72
N HIS A 559 29.62 -17.88 1.69
CA HIS A 559 29.10 -18.09 0.34
C HIS A 559 27.59 -18.34 0.36
N ALA A 560 26.88 -17.59 1.18
CA ALA A 560 25.47 -17.73 1.47
C ALA A 560 24.67 -16.49 1.03
N ILE A 561 23.36 -16.66 0.97
CA ILE A 561 22.40 -15.58 0.70
C ILE A 561 21.21 -15.68 1.67
N ASP A 562 20.48 -14.59 1.86
CA ASP A 562 19.17 -14.64 2.54
C ASP A 562 18.01 -14.80 1.55
N PHE A 563 16.78 -14.77 2.05
CA PHE A 563 15.61 -14.98 1.21
C PHE A 563 15.33 -13.81 0.26
N GLU A 564 15.61 -12.59 0.69
CA GLU A 564 15.43 -11.39 -0.14
C GLU A 564 16.46 -11.37 -1.29
N ASP A 565 17.72 -11.69 -1.01
CA ASP A 565 18.77 -11.83 -2.02
C ASP A 565 18.45 -12.91 -3.06
N MET A 566 17.84 -14.02 -2.62
CA MET A 566 17.48 -15.12 -3.50
C MET A 566 16.55 -14.66 -4.63
N LEU A 567 15.56 -13.80 -4.32
CA LEU A 567 14.62 -13.28 -5.32
C LEU A 567 15.30 -12.27 -6.24
N ASN A 568 16.10 -11.37 -5.68
CA ASN A 568 16.80 -10.35 -6.43
C ASN A 568 17.85 -10.96 -7.38
N GLN A 569 18.67 -11.91 -6.92
CA GLN A 569 19.66 -12.61 -7.75
C GLN A 569 19.01 -13.45 -8.85
N ALA A 570 17.91 -14.13 -8.52
CA ALA A 570 17.17 -14.89 -9.55
C ALA A 570 16.62 -13.98 -10.65
N ALA A 571 16.07 -12.81 -10.29
CA ALA A 571 15.60 -11.83 -11.26
C ALA A 571 16.76 -11.28 -12.10
N GLU A 572 17.89 -10.97 -11.49
CA GLU A 572 19.09 -10.47 -12.17
C GLU A 572 19.65 -11.47 -13.18
N LEU A 573 19.73 -12.76 -12.83
CA LEU A 573 20.17 -13.81 -13.75
C LEU A 573 19.27 -13.94 -14.97
N LEU A 574 17.96 -13.74 -14.82
CA LEU A 574 17.00 -13.69 -15.92
C LEU A 574 17.20 -12.44 -16.79
N GLU A 575 17.31 -11.27 -16.16
CA GLU A 575 17.48 -9.97 -16.82
C GLU A 575 18.78 -9.90 -17.63
N GLN A 576 19.86 -10.52 -17.12
CA GLN A 576 21.16 -10.65 -17.80
C GLN A 576 21.19 -11.74 -18.88
N GLY A 577 20.12 -12.51 -19.07
CA GLY A 577 20.07 -13.62 -20.02
C GLY A 577 20.95 -14.82 -19.64
N ARG A 578 21.44 -14.88 -18.39
CA ARG A 578 22.23 -16.02 -17.88
C ARG A 578 21.37 -17.24 -17.54
N TYR A 579 20.08 -17.05 -17.45
CA TYR A 579 19.08 -18.10 -17.33
C TYR A 579 17.91 -17.81 -18.28
N ALA A 580 17.59 -18.78 -19.11
CA ALA A 580 16.40 -18.72 -19.97
C ALA A 580 15.24 -19.41 -19.23
N SER A 581 14.19 -18.64 -18.90
CA SER A 581 13.00 -19.20 -18.27
C SER A 581 12.36 -20.26 -19.18
N PRO A 582 12.05 -21.47 -18.71
CA PRO A 582 11.28 -22.45 -19.48
C PRO A 582 9.78 -22.13 -19.54
N TYR A 583 9.29 -21.22 -18.69
CA TYR A 583 7.88 -20.97 -18.50
C TYR A 583 7.32 -20.00 -19.54
N GLN A 584 6.22 -20.37 -20.18
CA GLN A 584 5.42 -19.52 -21.06
C GLN A 584 4.25 -18.88 -20.32
N LEU A 585 3.68 -19.57 -19.29
CA LEU A 585 2.63 -19.05 -18.44
C LEU A 585 3.10 -19.02 -16.98
N VAL A 586 3.27 -17.83 -16.45
CA VAL A 586 3.57 -17.57 -15.03
C VAL A 586 2.29 -17.10 -14.36
N MET A 587 1.87 -17.80 -13.32
CA MET A 587 0.67 -17.48 -12.58
C MET A 587 1.04 -17.14 -11.13
N ALA A 588 0.52 -16.03 -10.58
CA ALA A 588 0.84 -15.59 -9.23
C ALA A 588 -0.43 -15.42 -8.39
N ASP A 589 -0.52 -16.15 -7.28
CA ASP A 589 -1.62 -16.06 -6.31
C ASP A 589 -1.32 -15.03 -5.23
N GLU A 590 -2.37 -14.51 -4.57
CA GLU A 590 -2.31 -13.50 -3.50
C GLU A 590 -1.40 -12.31 -3.89
N PHE A 591 -1.54 -11.82 -5.12
CA PHE A 591 -0.62 -10.85 -5.72
C PHE A 591 -0.57 -9.50 -4.97
N GLN A 592 -1.59 -9.17 -4.16
CA GLN A 592 -1.58 -7.99 -3.28
C GLN A 592 -0.52 -8.05 -2.17
N ASP A 593 0.07 -9.23 -1.94
CA ASP A 593 1.17 -9.42 -0.98
C ASP A 593 2.56 -9.47 -1.65
N ALA A 594 2.63 -9.16 -2.94
CA ALA A 594 3.90 -9.13 -3.65
C ALA A 594 4.80 -8.01 -3.12
N SER A 595 6.06 -8.33 -2.82
CA SER A 595 7.13 -7.34 -2.64
C SER A 595 7.68 -6.91 -4.01
N ARG A 596 8.43 -5.82 -4.04
CA ARG A 596 9.10 -5.38 -5.27
C ARG A 596 10.05 -6.43 -5.84
N ALA A 597 10.76 -7.18 -4.98
CA ALA A 597 11.61 -8.30 -5.43
C ALA A 597 10.79 -9.39 -6.12
N ARG A 598 9.59 -9.75 -5.60
CA ARG A 598 8.68 -10.71 -6.26
C ARG A 598 8.15 -10.18 -7.58
N ALA A 599 7.76 -8.90 -7.61
CA ALA A 599 7.31 -8.25 -8.84
C ALA A 599 8.42 -8.24 -9.91
N ARG A 600 9.66 -7.90 -9.53
CA ARG A 600 10.83 -7.94 -10.42
C ARG A 600 11.06 -9.34 -10.95
N LEU A 601 10.99 -10.39 -10.11
CA LEU A 601 11.13 -11.77 -10.55
C LEU A 601 10.02 -12.17 -11.54
N CYS A 602 8.75 -11.85 -11.26
CA CYS A 602 7.65 -12.08 -12.21
C CYS A 602 7.90 -11.38 -13.54
N ARG A 603 8.31 -10.12 -13.53
CA ARG A 603 8.62 -9.35 -14.73
C ARG A 603 9.73 -9.98 -15.53
N ALA A 604 10.82 -10.37 -14.86
CA ALA A 604 11.98 -11.01 -15.51
C ALA A 604 11.61 -12.38 -16.12
N LEU A 605 10.74 -13.16 -15.48
CA LEU A 605 10.26 -14.45 -16.01
C LEU A 605 9.49 -14.30 -17.32
N VAL A 606 8.78 -13.20 -17.51
CA VAL A 606 7.89 -12.97 -18.68
C VAL A 606 8.40 -11.86 -19.61
N GLN A 607 9.66 -11.45 -19.50
CA GLN A 607 10.23 -10.36 -20.34
C GLN A 607 10.34 -10.70 -21.83
N ALA A 608 10.46 -11.98 -22.18
CA ALA A 608 10.54 -12.39 -23.57
C ALA A 608 9.16 -12.37 -24.23
N PRO A 609 9.05 -12.01 -25.54
CA PRO A 609 7.80 -12.03 -26.28
C PRO A 609 7.09 -13.40 -26.23
N GLY A 610 5.76 -13.40 -26.26
CA GLY A 610 4.94 -14.61 -26.23
C GLY A 610 4.86 -15.30 -24.87
N ARG A 611 5.27 -14.64 -23.79
CA ARG A 611 5.11 -15.11 -22.42
C ARG A 611 3.98 -14.37 -21.71
N HIS A 612 3.29 -15.08 -20.84
CA HIS A 612 2.08 -14.63 -20.19
C HIS A 612 2.25 -14.55 -18.68
N LEU A 613 1.78 -13.45 -18.07
CA LEU A 613 1.62 -13.30 -16.63
C LEU A 613 0.12 -13.27 -16.29
N PHE A 614 -0.30 -14.15 -15.40
CA PHE A 614 -1.65 -14.18 -14.85
C PHE A 614 -1.58 -13.99 -13.34
N ALA A 615 -1.80 -12.77 -12.88
CA ALA A 615 -1.73 -12.40 -11.47
C ALA A 615 -3.15 -12.31 -10.88
N VAL A 616 -3.36 -12.91 -9.71
CA VAL A 616 -4.67 -12.89 -9.02
C VAL A 616 -4.49 -12.35 -7.61
N GLY A 617 -5.32 -11.38 -7.22
CA GLY A 617 -5.20 -10.79 -5.90
C GLY A 617 -6.44 -10.00 -5.48
N ASP A 618 -6.41 -9.52 -4.24
CA ASP A 618 -7.42 -8.64 -3.65
C ASP A 618 -6.72 -7.50 -2.90
N ASP A 619 -6.62 -6.33 -3.54
CA ASP A 619 -5.97 -5.15 -2.95
C ASP A 619 -6.60 -4.72 -1.62
N TRP A 620 -7.90 -5.01 -1.43
CA TRP A 620 -8.60 -4.77 -0.16
C TRP A 620 -8.13 -5.69 0.97
N GLN A 621 -7.39 -6.78 0.66
CA GLN A 621 -6.78 -7.70 1.61
C GLN A 621 -5.24 -7.56 1.71
N SER A 622 -4.66 -6.47 1.21
CA SER A 622 -3.24 -6.19 1.36
C SER A 622 -2.95 -5.68 2.79
N ILE A 623 -2.51 -6.58 3.66
CA ILE A 623 -2.27 -6.34 5.09
C ILE A 623 -0.87 -6.78 5.55
N ASN A 624 0.04 -7.07 4.62
CA ASN A 624 1.37 -7.62 4.88
C ASN A 624 2.49 -6.62 4.55
N ARG A 625 2.22 -5.30 4.64
CA ARG A 625 3.24 -4.27 4.40
C ARG A 625 4.44 -4.43 5.35
N PHE A 626 4.17 -4.77 6.61
CA PHE A 626 5.21 -5.06 7.60
C PHE A 626 6.12 -6.25 7.20
N ALA A 627 5.68 -7.12 6.29
CA ALA A 627 6.45 -8.23 5.73
C ALA A 627 6.99 -7.93 4.30
N GLY A 628 7.06 -6.66 3.92
CA GLY A 628 7.62 -6.20 2.65
C GLY A 628 6.64 -6.16 1.48
N ALA A 629 5.34 -6.42 1.67
CA ALA A 629 4.35 -6.30 0.61
C ALA A 629 4.19 -4.84 0.17
N ASP A 630 4.11 -4.63 -1.14
CA ASP A 630 3.87 -3.33 -1.76
C ASP A 630 2.60 -3.40 -2.61
N VAL A 631 1.50 -2.86 -2.08
CA VAL A 631 0.21 -2.85 -2.79
C VAL A 631 0.28 -2.10 -4.13
N SER A 632 1.24 -1.16 -4.29
CA SER A 632 1.42 -0.42 -5.53
C SER A 632 1.82 -1.31 -6.71
N VAL A 633 2.40 -2.48 -6.47
CA VAL A 633 2.66 -3.50 -7.49
C VAL A 633 1.36 -3.98 -8.15
N MET A 634 0.30 -4.12 -7.37
CA MET A 634 -1.01 -4.53 -7.87
C MET A 634 -1.82 -3.33 -8.42
N THR A 635 -1.88 -2.21 -7.68
CA THR A 635 -2.67 -1.04 -8.09
C THR A 635 -2.05 -0.31 -9.29
N GLY A 636 -0.73 -0.36 -9.46
CA GLY A 636 0.04 0.13 -10.62
C GLY A 636 0.48 -0.99 -11.57
N PHE A 637 -0.32 -2.04 -11.75
CA PHE A 637 0.07 -3.24 -12.50
C PHE A 637 0.61 -2.94 -13.91
N VAL A 638 -0.03 -2.02 -14.61
CA VAL A 638 0.39 -1.62 -15.96
C VAL A 638 1.77 -0.95 -15.96
N ASP A 639 2.06 -0.14 -14.94
CA ASP A 639 3.37 0.53 -14.82
C ASP A 639 4.49 -0.48 -14.53
N TRP A 640 4.17 -1.57 -13.81
CA TRP A 640 5.14 -2.62 -13.47
C TRP A 640 5.37 -3.63 -14.59
N PHE A 641 4.33 -4.03 -15.32
CA PHE A 641 4.35 -5.19 -16.21
C PHE A 641 4.07 -4.84 -17.67
N GLY A 642 3.73 -3.59 -17.97
CA GLY A 642 3.32 -3.15 -19.30
C GLY A 642 1.83 -3.35 -19.56
N HIS A 643 1.43 -3.14 -20.82
CA HIS A 643 0.05 -3.20 -21.25
C HIS A 643 -0.55 -4.60 -21.09
N GLY A 644 -1.81 -4.65 -20.68
CA GLY A 644 -2.54 -5.88 -20.44
C GLY A 644 -3.96 -5.65 -19.97
N GLN A 645 -4.65 -6.71 -19.53
CA GLN A 645 -6.04 -6.67 -19.08
C GLN A 645 -6.15 -6.67 -17.56
N VAL A 646 -7.05 -5.85 -17.04
CA VAL A 646 -7.45 -5.85 -15.62
C VAL A 646 -8.88 -6.32 -15.52
N LEU A 647 -9.07 -7.53 -15.04
CA LEU A 647 -10.37 -8.20 -14.91
C LEU A 647 -10.81 -8.24 -13.46
N LYS A 648 -12.13 -8.35 -13.21
CA LYS A 648 -12.68 -8.35 -11.87
C LYS A 648 -13.46 -9.63 -11.59
N LEU A 649 -13.31 -10.18 -10.38
CA LEU A 649 -14.18 -11.22 -9.83
C LEU A 649 -14.95 -10.60 -8.67
N GLU A 650 -16.15 -10.13 -8.94
CA GLU A 650 -16.99 -9.38 -8.00
C GLU A 650 -18.02 -10.27 -7.30
N GLN A 651 -18.29 -11.46 -7.84
CA GLN A 651 -19.19 -12.41 -7.21
C GLN A 651 -18.50 -13.20 -6.10
N THR A 652 -19.04 -13.14 -4.87
CA THR A 652 -18.56 -13.94 -3.73
C THR A 652 -19.51 -15.02 -3.32
N PHE A 653 -18.97 -16.13 -2.79
CA PHE A 653 -19.71 -17.28 -2.26
C PHE A 653 -19.55 -17.45 -0.75
N ARG A 654 -18.95 -16.47 -0.08
CA ARG A 654 -18.62 -16.54 1.34
C ARG A 654 -19.62 -15.80 2.20
N CYS A 655 -19.73 -14.49 2.03
CA CYS A 655 -20.45 -13.57 2.91
C CYS A 655 -21.88 -13.32 2.39
N PRO A 656 -22.90 -13.08 3.23
CA PRO A 656 -24.19 -12.59 2.79
C PRO A 656 -24.08 -11.15 2.24
N GLN A 657 -24.98 -10.77 1.32
CA GLN A 657 -24.94 -9.47 0.62
C GLN A 657 -24.85 -8.29 1.58
N ALA A 658 -25.63 -8.29 2.66
CA ALA A 658 -25.60 -7.21 3.65
C ALA A 658 -24.21 -6.99 4.29
N LEU A 659 -23.40 -8.06 4.47
CA LEU A 659 -22.04 -7.94 4.97
C LEU A 659 -21.09 -7.44 3.87
N CYS A 660 -21.32 -7.85 2.62
CA CYS A 660 -20.58 -7.35 1.47
C CYS A 660 -20.78 -5.83 1.31
N ASP A 661 -22.03 -5.36 1.38
CA ASP A 661 -22.37 -3.95 1.21
C ASP A 661 -21.70 -3.06 2.27
N VAL A 662 -21.76 -3.50 3.53
CA VAL A 662 -21.13 -2.75 4.64
C VAL A 662 -19.62 -2.74 4.51
N SER A 663 -19.00 -3.91 4.29
CA SER A 663 -17.55 -4.01 4.21
C SER A 663 -16.98 -3.30 2.97
N SER A 664 -17.68 -3.36 1.84
CA SER A 664 -17.31 -2.64 0.61
C SER A 664 -17.41 -1.13 0.79
N ARG A 665 -18.51 -0.63 1.35
CA ARG A 665 -18.69 0.79 1.65
C ARG A 665 -17.60 1.31 2.59
N PHE A 666 -17.24 0.52 3.61
CA PHE A 666 -16.21 0.88 4.57
C PHE A 666 -14.83 0.99 3.91
N ILE A 667 -14.41 0.01 3.11
CA ILE A 667 -13.07 -0.02 2.52
C ILE A 667 -12.93 0.98 1.35
N SER A 668 -13.98 1.18 0.55
CA SER A 668 -13.97 2.06 -0.64
C SER A 668 -13.89 3.55 -0.32
N ARG A 669 -13.91 3.94 0.96
CA ARG A 669 -13.61 5.32 1.37
C ARG A 669 -12.16 5.72 1.06
N ASN A 670 -11.26 4.75 1.00
CA ASN A 670 -9.91 4.98 0.53
C ASN A 670 -9.90 4.98 -1.01
N PRO A 671 -9.70 6.13 -1.68
CA PRO A 671 -9.76 6.23 -3.14
C PRO A 671 -8.61 5.54 -3.86
N ALA A 672 -7.53 5.17 -3.14
CA ALA A 672 -6.39 4.43 -3.70
C ALA A 672 -6.70 2.95 -3.92
N GLN A 673 -7.83 2.44 -3.41
CA GLN A 673 -8.26 1.06 -3.61
C GLN A 673 -8.92 0.88 -4.98
N ILE A 674 -8.70 -0.28 -5.60
CA ILE A 674 -9.35 -0.62 -6.87
C ILE A 674 -10.85 -0.78 -6.62
N SER A 675 -11.68 -0.02 -7.34
CA SER A 675 -13.12 -0.05 -7.19
C SER A 675 -13.70 -1.41 -7.61
N LYS A 676 -14.53 -2.02 -6.75
CA LYS A 676 -15.23 -3.30 -6.97
C LYS A 676 -16.69 -3.22 -6.50
N GLN A 677 -17.59 -3.91 -7.21
CA GLN A 677 -19.01 -4.06 -6.82
C GLN A 677 -19.25 -5.50 -6.37
N VAL A 678 -19.03 -5.77 -5.08
CA VAL A 678 -19.13 -7.14 -4.55
C VAL A 678 -20.60 -7.59 -4.49
N ARG A 679 -20.90 -8.69 -5.17
CA ARG A 679 -22.24 -9.31 -5.24
C ARG A 679 -22.20 -10.68 -4.60
N SER A 680 -23.22 -11.01 -3.83
CA SER A 680 -23.34 -12.32 -3.20
C SER A 680 -24.71 -12.95 -3.43
N GLN A 681 -24.70 -14.25 -3.67
CA GLN A 681 -25.90 -15.08 -3.68
C GLN A 681 -26.06 -15.88 -2.38
N THR A 682 -25.17 -15.69 -1.40
CA THR A 682 -25.22 -16.39 -0.12
C THR A 682 -26.40 -15.90 0.69
N ALA A 683 -27.32 -16.83 1.04
CA ALA A 683 -28.49 -16.51 1.84
C ALA A 683 -28.12 -16.00 3.22
N ALA A 684 -28.78 -14.94 3.67
CA ALA A 684 -28.62 -14.42 5.01
C ALA A 684 -29.16 -15.40 6.06
N GLN A 685 -28.36 -15.69 7.09
CA GLN A 685 -28.72 -16.55 8.21
C GLN A 685 -28.66 -15.78 9.53
N GLY A 686 -29.43 -14.69 9.62
CA GLY A 686 -29.47 -13.77 10.74
C GLY A 686 -28.83 -12.41 10.42
N PRO A 687 -28.65 -11.53 11.42
CA PRO A 687 -28.07 -10.21 11.23
C PRO A 687 -26.59 -10.32 10.80
N ALA A 688 -26.20 -9.52 9.81
CA ALA A 688 -24.81 -9.50 9.30
C ALA A 688 -23.85 -8.95 10.34
N LEU A 689 -24.25 -7.87 11.04
CA LEU A 689 -23.46 -7.21 12.07
C LEU A 689 -24.24 -7.10 13.39
N LEU A 690 -23.54 -7.32 14.50
CA LEU A 690 -24.00 -7.06 15.85
C LEU A 690 -22.94 -6.22 16.58
N ALA A 691 -23.36 -5.26 17.39
CA ALA A 691 -22.45 -4.48 18.22
C ALA A 691 -22.98 -4.43 19.64
N PHE A 692 -22.12 -4.85 20.58
CA PHE A 692 -22.43 -4.88 22.00
C PHE A 692 -21.52 -3.92 22.77
N GLN A 693 -22.05 -3.33 23.83
CA GLN A 693 -21.30 -2.45 24.70
C GLN A 693 -21.43 -2.89 26.16
N VAL A 694 -20.27 -2.91 26.82
CA VAL A 694 -20.18 -3.16 28.29
C VAL A 694 -19.73 -1.88 29.02
N ALA A 695 -19.87 -1.86 30.36
CA ALA A 695 -19.51 -0.69 31.13
C ALA A 695 -17.98 -0.48 31.23
N ASN A 696 -17.20 -1.55 31.36
CA ASN A 696 -15.74 -1.49 31.50
C ASN A 696 -15.04 -2.68 30.78
N ARG A 697 -13.70 -2.62 30.71
CA ARG A 697 -12.89 -3.59 29.98
C ARG A 697 -12.91 -4.99 30.61
N ASP A 698 -13.06 -5.08 31.94
CA ASP A 698 -13.02 -6.35 32.65
C ASP A 698 -14.25 -7.22 32.32
N GLN A 699 -15.35 -6.60 31.96
CA GLN A 699 -16.59 -7.26 31.53
C GLN A 699 -16.54 -7.85 30.11
N LEU A 700 -15.55 -7.51 29.30
CA LEU A 700 -15.47 -8.00 27.91
C LEU A 700 -15.39 -9.52 27.81
N ARG A 701 -14.60 -10.18 28.68
CA ARG A 701 -14.51 -11.65 28.71
C ARG A 701 -15.84 -12.30 29.03
N ASP A 702 -16.55 -11.79 30.02
CA ASP A 702 -17.85 -12.29 30.42
C ASP A 702 -18.89 -12.08 29.33
N ALA A 703 -18.84 -10.93 28.68
CA ALA A 703 -19.72 -10.60 27.55
C ALA A 703 -19.50 -11.54 26.35
N VAL A 704 -18.25 -11.83 25.99
CA VAL A 704 -17.91 -12.84 24.97
C VAL A 704 -18.40 -14.22 25.37
N SER A 705 -18.21 -14.59 26.66
CA SER A 705 -18.70 -15.87 27.20
C SER A 705 -20.21 -16.02 27.12
N GLN A 706 -20.96 -14.96 27.48
CA GLN A 706 -22.42 -14.94 27.40
C GLN A 706 -22.92 -15.04 25.95
N TYR A 707 -22.25 -14.36 25.00
CA TYR A 707 -22.58 -14.48 23.58
C TYR A 707 -22.33 -15.88 23.04
N LEU A 708 -21.21 -16.53 23.41
CA LEU A 708 -20.93 -17.92 23.05
C LEU A 708 -22.02 -18.86 23.62
N GLN A 709 -22.49 -18.64 24.87
CA GLN A 709 -23.62 -19.39 25.46
C GLN A 709 -24.92 -19.15 24.69
N GLN A 710 -25.17 -17.93 24.24
CA GLN A 710 -26.33 -17.61 23.41
C GLN A 710 -26.30 -18.38 22.11
N LEU A 711 -25.15 -18.40 21.40
CA LEU A 711 -24.95 -19.19 20.17
C LEU A 711 -25.18 -20.69 20.41
N GLN A 712 -24.66 -21.22 21.50
CA GLN A 712 -24.85 -22.62 21.89
C GLN A 712 -26.33 -22.95 22.15
N ARG A 713 -27.04 -22.08 22.87
CA ARG A 713 -28.49 -22.25 23.12
C ARG A 713 -29.30 -22.20 21.82
N GLN A 714 -29.03 -21.24 20.94
CA GLN A 714 -29.71 -21.10 19.64
C GLN A 714 -29.48 -22.34 18.75
N LEU A 715 -28.28 -22.94 18.80
CA LEU A 715 -28.00 -24.16 18.08
C LEU A 715 -28.75 -25.36 18.64
N LEU A 716 -28.79 -25.51 19.97
CA LEU A 716 -29.51 -26.58 20.67
C LEU A 716 -31.02 -26.50 20.53
N SER A 717 -31.58 -25.29 20.48
CA SER A 717 -33.01 -25.06 20.24
C SER A 717 -33.44 -25.20 18.78
N GLY A 718 -32.49 -25.34 17.85
CA GLY A 718 -32.78 -25.35 16.41
C GLY A 718 -33.07 -23.99 15.80
N GLU A 719 -33.01 -22.92 16.58
CA GLU A 719 -33.17 -21.51 16.11
C GLU A 719 -32.07 -21.12 15.13
N ARG A 720 -30.88 -21.70 15.28
CA ARG A 720 -29.73 -21.48 14.37
C ARG A 720 -29.27 -22.80 13.79
N ALA A 721 -29.11 -22.83 12.45
CA ALA A 721 -28.59 -24.00 11.75
C ALA A 721 -27.10 -24.26 12.08
N PRO A 722 -26.67 -25.53 12.18
CA PRO A 722 -25.27 -25.90 12.34
C PRO A 722 -24.42 -25.45 11.13
N GLY A 723 -23.11 -25.43 11.28
CA GLY A 723 -22.17 -25.22 10.22
C GLY A 723 -21.91 -26.46 9.36
N ARG A 724 -20.97 -26.37 8.41
CA ARG A 724 -20.64 -27.45 7.46
C ARG A 724 -20.13 -28.73 8.14
N SER A 725 -19.48 -28.60 9.31
CA SER A 725 -18.98 -29.75 10.11
C SER A 725 -20.01 -30.33 11.10
N GLY A 726 -21.26 -29.89 11.07
CA GLY A 726 -22.25 -30.20 12.10
C GLY A 726 -22.12 -29.36 13.37
N LYS A 727 -21.02 -28.63 13.55
CA LYS A 727 -20.79 -27.64 14.59
C LYS A 727 -20.81 -26.23 14.00
N LEU A 728 -21.06 -25.22 14.84
CA LEU A 728 -20.93 -23.82 14.41
C LEU A 728 -19.47 -23.38 14.60
N SER A 729 -18.80 -22.99 13.52
CA SER A 729 -17.43 -22.46 13.58
C SER A 729 -17.44 -21.01 14.03
N VAL A 730 -16.62 -20.68 15.04
CA VAL A 730 -16.54 -19.34 15.62
C VAL A 730 -15.08 -18.90 15.70
N PHE A 731 -14.74 -17.80 15.03
CA PHE A 731 -13.44 -17.15 15.21
C PHE A 731 -13.57 -15.97 16.18
N VAL A 732 -12.71 -15.95 17.21
CA VAL A 732 -12.49 -14.77 18.03
C VAL A 732 -11.24 -14.10 17.50
N LEU A 733 -11.41 -12.93 16.85
CA LEU A 733 -10.32 -12.24 16.18
C LEU A 733 -9.86 -11.04 17.00
N GLY A 734 -8.68 -11.16 17.61
CA GLY A 734 -8.00 -10.06 18.29
C GLY A 734 -7.13 -9.25 17.32
N ARG A 735 -6.85 -7.99 17.67
CA ARG A 735 -5.81 -7.22 17.00
C ARG A 735 -4.42 -7.73 17.40
N TYR A 736 -4.26 -8.14 18.66
CA TYR A 736 -3.03 -8.65 19.26
C TYR A 736 -3.21 -10.04 19.88
N ASN A 737 -2.11 -10.77 20.07
CA ASN A 737 -2.14 -12.06 20.78
C ASN A 737 -2.65 -11.92 22.22
N ALA A 738 -2.39 -10.79 22.88
CA ALA A 738 -2.89 -10.46 24.22
C ALA A 738 -4.42 -10.45 24.32
N ASP A 739 -5.14 -10.20 23.22
CA ASP A 739 -6.60 -10.19 23.18
C ASP A 739 -7.22 -11.57 23.40
N ARG A 740 -6.39 -12.63 23.40
CA ARG A 740 -6.77 -13.97 23.85
C ARG A 740 -7.32 -13.95 25.29
N ALA A 741 -6.92 -12.97 26.10
CA ALA A 741 -7.45 -12.76 27.44
C ALA A 741 -8.97 -12.53 27.51
N PHE A 742 -9.59 -12.10 26.39
CA PHE A 742 -11.05 -11.93 26.29
C PHE A 742 -11.80 -13.23 25.95
N VAL A 743 -11.09 -14.34 25.69
CA VAL A 743 -11.71 -15.64 25.48
C VAL A 743 -11.79 -16.37 26.84
N PRO A 744 -12.91 -17.03 27.18
CA PRO A 744 -13.01 -17.79 28.41
C PRO A 744 -11.95 -18.92 28.42
N PRO A 745 -11.22 -19.15 29.53
CA PRO A 745 -10.15 -20.16 29.55
C PRO A 745 -10.62 -21.61 29.33
N ASP A 746 -11.84 -21.92 29.71
CA ASP A 746 -12.50 -23.23 29.63
C ASP A 746 -13.32 -23.44 28.34
N TRP A 747 -13.14 -22.61 27.33
CA TRP A 747 -13.96 -22.56 26.11
C TRP A 747 -14.10 -23.89 25.39
N GLN A 748 -13.02 -24.70 25.32
CA GLN A 748 -13.04 -25.98 24.63
C GLN A 748 -13.92 -27.02 25.35
N ALA A 749 -13.79 -27.13 26.68
CA ALA A 749 -14.59 -28.03 27.50
C ALA A 749 -16.07 -27.59 27.51
N ARG A 750 -16.31 -26.28 27.60
CA ARG A 750 -17.66 -25.70 27.77
C ARG A 750 -18.46 -25.65 26.50
N PHE A 751 -17.84 -25.29 25.36
CA PHE A 751 -18.53 -25.05 24.08
C PHE A 751 -18.21 -26.08 23.00
N GLY A 752 -17.14 -26.84 23.13
CA GLY A 752 -16.60 -27.75 22.13
C GLY A 752 -17.54 -28.80 21.55
N PRO A 753 -18.56 -29.28 22.26
CA PRO A 753 -19.56 -30.19 21.67
C PRO A 753 -20.36 -29.55 20.52
N GLN A 754 -20.71 -28.27 20.61
CA GLN A 754 -21.58 -27.56 19.65
C GLN A 754 -20.84 -26.50 18.82
N LEU A 755 -19.83 -25.85 19.41
CA LEU A 755 -19.09 -24.77 18.79
C LEU A 755 -17.63 -25.15 18.56
N GLU A 756 -17.10 -24.87 17.36
CA GLU A 756 -15.67 -24.92 17.08
C GLU A 756 -15.10 -23.52 17.23
N VAL A 757 -14.69 -23.16 18.45
CA VAL A 757 -14.15 -21.84 18.75
C VAL A 757 -12.64 -21.83 18.56
N ARG A 758 -12.12 -20.84 17.82
CA ARG A 758 -10.67 -20.60 17.64
C ARG A 758 -10.36 -19.13 17.89
N PHE A 759 -9.27 -18.87 18.62
CA PHE A 759 -8.71 -17.54 18.71
C PHE A 759 -7.60 -17.38 17.67
N LEU A 760 -7.67 -16.30 16.91
CA LEU A 760 -6.65 -15.89 15.94
C LEU A 760 -6.47 -14.37 16.05
N THR A 761 -5.30 -13.86 15.65
CA THR A 761 -5.21 -12.43 15.31
C THR A 761 -5.86 -12.19 13.95
N ALA A 762 -6.33 -10.96 13.71
CA ALA A 762 -6.94 -10.60 12.43
C ALA A 762 -6.00 -10.87 11.23
N HIS A 763 -4.68 -10.68 11.39
CA HIS A 763 -3.67 -11.04 10.37
C HIS A 763 -3.63 -12.54 10.11
N ARG A 764 -3.59 -13.37 11.16
CA ARG A 764 -3.52 -14.83 11.02
C ARG A 764 -4.82 -15.44 10.50
N ALA A 765 -5.93 -14.71 10.56
CA ALA A 765 -7.22 -15.15 10.01
C ALA A 765 -7.32 -14.97 8.48
N LYS A 766 -6.35 -14.32 7.83
CA LYS A 766 -6.31 -14.20 6.37
C LYS A 766 -6.30 -15.60 5.75
N GLY A 767 -7.10 -15.81 4.70
CA GLY A 767 -7.30 -17.12 4.07
C GLY A 767 -8.36 -18.02 4.76
N ALA A 768 -8.53 -17.91 6.08
CA ALA A 768 -9.49 -18.73 6.83
C ALA A 768 -10.93 -18.13 6.82
N GLU A 769 -11.94 -18.93 7.22
CA GLU A 769 -13.33 -18.51 7.33
C GLU A 769 -14.07 -19.24 8.46
N ALA A 770 -15.06 -18.59 9.05
CA ALA A 770 -15.93 -19.16 10.09
C ALA A 770 -17.38 -18.75 9.89
N ASP A 771 -18.31 -19.47 10.52
CA ASP A 771 -19.74 -19.08 10.48
C ASP A 771 -19.97 -17.75 11.20
N VAL A 772 -19.33 -17.59 12.37
CA VAL A 772 -19.44 -16.39 13.19
C VAL A 772 -18.03 -15.85 13.49
N VAL A 773 -17.88 -14.55 13.40
CA VAL A 773 -16.67 -13.83 13.81
C VAL A 773 -17.00 -12.96 15.01
N ILE A 774 -16.17 -13.02 16.04
CA ILE A 774 -16.25 -12.17 17.23
C ILE A 774 -15.03 -11.24 17.25
N LEU A 775 -15.25 -9.94 17.31
CA LEU A 775 -14.24 -8.92 17.55
C LEU A 775 -14.38 -8.46 19.01
N PRO A 776 -13.55 -9.00 19.93
CA PRO A 776 -13.82 -8.89 21.38
C PRO A 776 -13.49 -7.51 21.95
N ALA A 777 -12.72 -6.68 21.23
CA ALA A 777 -12.20 -5.42 21.76
C ALA A 777 -12.16 -4.32 20.67
N MET A 778 -13.31 -3.87 20.19
CA MET A 778 -13.43 -2.71 19.30
C MET A 778 -13.30 -1.42 20.12
N LEU A 779 -12.07 -1.13 20.54
CA LEU A 779 -11.74 -0.03 21.46
C LEU A 779 -10.82 0.99 20.79
N GLU A 780 -10.93 2.24 21.26
CA GLU A 780 -9.98 3.30 20.93
C GLU A 780 -8.54 2.83 21.20
N ARG A 781 -7.62 3.07 20.28
CA ARG A 781 -6.19 2.70 20.31
C ARG A 781 -5.91 1.18 20.36
N SER A 782 -6.92 0.34 20.18
CA SER A 782 -6.76 -1.11 20.10
C SER A 782 -7.01 -1.60 18.68
N PHE A 783 -8.21 -1.38 18.16
CA PHE A 783 -8.56 -1.67 16.78
C PHE A 783 -9.46 -0.55 16.21
N PRO A 784 -8.95 0.36 15.38
CA PRO A 784 -7.63 0.34 14.75
C PRO A 784 -6.47 0.58 15.71
N ASN A 785 -5.31 0.01 15.39
CA ASN A 785 -4.05 0.42 15.97
C ASN A 785 -3.73 1.83 15.44
N THR A 786 -3.65 2.80 16.35
CA THR A 786 -3.30 4.17 15.97
C THR A 786 -1.79 4.43 16.06
N ARG A 787 -1.00 3.45 16.52
CA ARG A 787 0.45 3.52 16.47
C ARG A 787 0.90 3.22 15.04
N ALA A 788 1.60 4.16 14.45
CA ALA A 788 2.28 3.94 13.17
C ALA A 788 3.47 2.98 13.37
N ASP A 789 3.93 2.36 12.28
CA ASP A 789 5.26 1.78 12.24
C ASP A 789 6.29 2.83 12.62
N ASP A 790 7.46 2.40 13.13
CA ASP A 790 8.53 3.35 13.43
C ASP A 790 8.83 4.19 12.17
N PRO A 791 8.82 5.53 12.27
CA PRO A 791 8.99 6.40 11.10
C PRO A 791 10.26 6.14 10.29
N VAL A 792 11.33 5.61 10.89
CA VAL A 792 12.58 5.29 10.17
C VAL A 792 12.38 4.22 9.10
N LEU A 793 11.39 3.36 9.25
CA LEU A 793 11.06 2.34 8.24
C LEU A 793 10.61 2.93 6.91
N ALA A 794 10.15 4.19 6.88
CA ALA A 794 9.81 4.89 5.64
C ALA A 794 10.98 4.99 4.66
N LEU A 795 12.23 4.94 5.15
CA LEU A 795 13.43 4.93 4.30
C LEU A 795 13.58 3.63 3.50
N ALA A 796 13.10 2.50 4.06
CA ALA A 796 13.26 1.17 3.48
C ALA A 796 11.95 0.59 2.91
N MET A 797 10.81 1.00 3.45
CA MET A 797 9.50 0.52 3.02
C MET A 797 9.01 1.23 1.75
N PRO A 798 8.09 0.63 1.00
CA PRO A 798 7.31 1.33 -0.01
C PRO A 798 6.59 2.54 0.60
N HIS A 799 6.24 3.53 -0.24
CA HIS A 799 5.48 4.68 0.24
C HIS A 799 4.26 4.22 1.02
N ALA A 800 4.07 4.82 2.20
CA ALA A 800 2.89 4.55 3.01
C ALA A 800 1.64 4.94 2.21
N ASP A 801 0.57 4.18 2.43
CA ASP A 801 -0.75 4.60 1.99
C ASP A 801 -1.03 6.00 2.55
N THR A 802 -1.26 6.97 1.67
CA THR A 802 -1.51 8.37 2.05
C THR A 802 -2.85 8.53 2.78
N TRP A 803 -3.73 7.52 2.68
CA TRP A 803 -5.02 7.53 3.36
C TRP A 803 -4.87 7.13 4.84
N PRO A 804 -5.46 7.91 5.78
CA PRO A 804 -5.33 7.65 7.20
C PRO A 804 -5.80 6.24 7.57
N LEU A 805 -4.96 5.50 8.28
CA LEU A 805 -5.23 4.12 8.72
C LEU A 805 -5.55 3.15 7.57
N GLY A 806 -5.03 3.38 6.37
CA GLY A 806 -5.35 2.57 5.18
C GLY A 806 -5.14 1.07 5.39
N GLU A 807 -4.00 0.65 5.95
CA GLU A 807 -3.72 -0.77 6.24
C GLU A 807 -4.63 -1.32 7.36
N GLU A 808 -4.90 -0.55 8.42
CA GLU A 808 -5.85 -0.97 9.46
C GLU A 808 -7.28 -1.10 8.92
N ARG A 809 -7.68 -0.27 7.95
CA ARG A 809 -8.96 -0.42 7.23
C ARG A 809 -9.01 -1.73 6.46
N ARG A 810 -7.96 -2.08 5.73
CA ARG A 810 -7.86 -3.38 5.05
C ARG A 810 -7.89 -4.54 6.04
N LEU A 811 -7.20 -4.41 7.18
CA LEU A 811 -7.22 -5.42 8.23
C LEU A 811 -8.63 -5.60 8.83
N PHE A 812 -9.36 -4.52 9.03
CA PHE A 812 -10.75 -4.60 9.49
C PHE A 812 -11.67 -5.20 8.43
N TYR A 813 -11.49 -4.83 7.16
CA TYR A 813 -12.18 -5.48 6.03
C TYR A 813 -11.91 -6.99 6.01
N VAL A 814 -10.65 -7.40 6.18
CA VAL A 814 -10.29 -8.83 6.31
C VAL A 814 -11.05 -9.46 7.46
N ALA A 815 -11.06 -8.85 8.64
CA ALA A 815 -11.76 -9.38 9.80
C ALA A 815 -13.28 -9.56 9.57
N LEU A 816 -13.94 -8.57 8.96
CA LEU A 816 -15.36 -8.62 8.61
C LEU A 816 -15.64 -9.77 7.61
N THR A 817 -14.84 -9.88 6.57
CA THR A 817 -15.04 -10.84 5.46
C THR A 817 -14.59 -12.26 5.80
N ARG A 818 -14.14 -12.54 7.03
CA ARG A 818 -13.95 -13.93 7.51
C ARG A 818 -15.26 -14.61 7.87
N ALA A 819 -16.34 -13.84 8.14
CA ALA A 819 -17.62 -14.38 8.55
C ALA A 819 -18.44 -14.85 7.34
N ARG A 820 -18.99 -16.06 7.44
CA ARG A 820 -20.00 -16.59 6.51
C ARG A 820 -21.42 -16.15 6.86
N ARG A 821 -21.69 -15.74 8.12
CA ARG A 821 -23.04 -15.41 8.60
C ARG A 821 -23.08 -14.08 9.35
N THR A 822 -22.35 -13.96 10.46
CA THR A 822 -22.47 -12.84 11.41
C THR A 822 -21.13 -12.40 11.94
N VAL A 823 -20.93 -11.08 12.08
CA VAL A 823 -19.84 -10.48 12.85
C VAL A 823 -20.41 -9.83 14.11
N ALA A 824 -19.91 -10.21 15.28
CA ALA A 824 -20.27 -9.65 16.57
C ALA A 824 -19.11 -8.82 17.13
N MET A 825 -19.33 -7.53 17.39
CA MET A 825 -18.33 -6.57 17.83
C MET A 825 -18.60 -6.17 19.28
N PHE A 826 -17.57 -6.13 20.12
CA PHE A 826 -17.68 -5.74 21.54
C PHE A 826 -16.91 -4.45 21.80
N SER A 827 -17.53 -3.53 22.51
CA SER A 827 -16.97 -2.23 22.86
C SER A 827 -17.17 -1.89 24.34
N VAL A 828 -16.49 -0.87 24.81
CA VAL A 828 -16.60 -0.34 26.17
C VAL A 828 -17.15 1.08 26.11
N ARG A 829 -18.00 1.41 27.05
CA ARG A 829 -18.62 2.73 27.17
C ARG A 829 -17.58 3.84 27.18
N GLY A 830 -17.73 4.82 26.32
CA GLY A 830 -16.83 5.96 26.18
C GLY A 830 -15.44 5.67 25.64
N ARG A 831 -15.18 4.43 25.15
CA ARG A 831 -13.90 4.00 24.54
C ARG A 831 -14.11 3.24 23.25
N ARG A 832 -15.16 3.58 22.52
CA ARG A 832 -15.50 2.91 21.26
C ARG A 832 -14.44 3.14 20.19
N SER A 833 -14.15 2.10 19.42
CA SER A 833 -13.31 2.15 18.22
C SER A 833 -13.83 3.19 17.22
N ALA A 834 -12.92 3.91 16.56
CA ALA A 834 -13.25 4.82 15.47
C ALA A 834 -13.99 4.09 14.33
N PHE A 835 -13.56 2.87 13.98
CA PHE A 835 -14.18 2.06 12.92
C PHE A 835 -15.60 1.62 13.28
N LEU A 836 -15.82 1.22 14.54
CA LEU A 836 -17.20 0.90 14.99
C LEU A 836 -18.07 2.16 15.03
N THR A 837 -17.51 3.31 15.40
CA THR A 837 -18.23 4.59 15.38
C THR A 837 -18.67 4.95 13.97
N GLU A 838 -17.80 4.77 12.99
CA GLU A 838 -18.07 4.96 11.57
C GLU A 838 -19.23 4.08 11.09
N LEU A 839 -19.23 2.77 11.42
CA LEU A 839 -20.32 1.86 11.06
C LEU A 839 -21.66 2.24 11.71
N VAL A 840 -21.63 2.79 12.92
CA VAL A 840 -22.84 3.29 13.62
C VAL A 840 -23.37 4.56 12.95
N GLN A 841 -22.50 5.47 12.57
CA GLN A 841 -22.85 6.71 11.85
C GLN A 841 -23.46 6.41 10.48
N ASP A 842 -22.94 5.39 9.80
CA ASP A 842 -23.48 4.91 8.51
C ASP A 842 -24.82 4.17 8.65
N GLY A 843 -25.32 3.95 9.86
CA GLY A 843 -26.52 3.17 10.11
C GLY A 843 -26.36 1.66 9.84
N ALA A 844 -25.13 1.17 9.65
CA ALA A 844 -24.83 -0.22 9.34
C ALA A 844 -25.04 -1.15 10.55
N VAL A 845 -24.89 -0.65 11.77
CA VAL A 845 -25.11 -1.39 13.01
C VAL A 845 -25.59 -0.48 14.13
N GLN A 846 -26.43 -1.02 15.01
CA GLN A 846 -26.84 -0.36 16.24
C GLN A 846 -26.12 -0.99 17.43
N VAL A 847 -25.67 -0.14 18.38
CA VAL A 847 -25.04 -0.62 19.60
C VAL A 847 -26.12 -0.96 20.63
N THR A 848 -26.04 -2.17 21.18
CA THR A 848 -26.97 -2.68 22.20
C THR A 848 -26.19 -3.22 23.38
N SER A 849 -26.88 -3.39 24.51
CA SER A 849 -26.42 -4.29 25.56
C SER A 849 -26.68 -5.75 25.16
N LEU A 850 -26.13 -6.70 25.89
CA LEU A 850 -26.32 -8.12 25.60
C LEU A 850 -27.76 -8.63 25.73
N ASP A 851 -28.57 -7.92 26.53
CA ASP A 851 -30.02 -8.16 26.66
C ASP A 851 -30.86 -7.45 25.57
N GLY A 852 -30.20 -6.89 24.55
CA GLY A 852 -30.87 -6.28 23.39
C GLY A 852 -31.33 -4.85 23.54
N LYS A 853 -31.10 -4.19 24.70
CA LYS A 853 -31.48 -2.79 24.88
C LYS A 853 -30.57 -1.88 24.08
N ARG A 854 -31.15 -1.00 23.26
CA ARG A 854 -30.41 0.00 22.50
C ARG A 854 -29.67 0.97 23.40
N ILE A 855 -28.37 1.18 23.11
CA ILE A 855 -27.54 2.14 23.84
C ILE A 855 -27.37 3.38 22.95
N GLN A 856 -27.83 4.52 23.49
CA GLN A 856 -27.58 5.83 22.87
C GLN A 856 -26.52 6.55 23.70
N GLU A 857 -25.40 6.90 23.05
CA GLU A 857 -24.37 7.75 23.63
C GLU A 857 -24.60 9.18 23.15
N GLN A 858 -24.50 10.15 24.07
CA GLN A 858 -24.55 11.56 23.71
C GLN A 858 -23.15 12.03 23.29
N PRO A 859 -22.95 12.49 22.04
CA PRO A 859 -21.68 13.03 21.62
C PRO A 859 -21.25 14.24 22.44
N CYS A 860 -19.97 14.40 22.65
CA CYS A 860 -19.42 15.59 23.28
C CYS A 860 -19.47 16.76 22.30
N PRO A 861 -20.06 17.93 22.65
CA PRO A 861 -20.10 19.08 21.77
C PRO A 861 -18.78 19.85 21.67
N ALA A 862 -17.79 19.52 22.52
CA ALA A 862 -16.51 20.26 22.59
C ALA A 862 -15.31 19.52 22.02
N CYS A 863 -15.47 18.23 21.62
CA CYS A 863 -14.38 17.49 20.99
C CYS A 863 -14.91 16.41 20.06
N ASP A 864 -14.11 16.06 19.05
CA ASP A 864 -14.41 14.95 18.13
C ASP A 864 -14.16 13.60 18.82
N GLY A 865 -15.14 12.69 18.73
CA GLY A 865 -15.04 11.31 19.19
C GLY A 865 -15.28 11.09 20.70
N GLY A 866 -15.40 12.12 21.53
CA GLY A 866 -15.81 12.00 22.93
C GLY A 866 -17.32 11.82 23.08
N VAL A 867 -17.74 11.13 24.17
CA VAL A 867 -19.16 11.00 24.57
C VAL A 867 -19.34 11.41 26.01
N ILE A 868 -20.54 11.82 26.37
CA ILE A 868 -20.88 12.19 27.76
C ILE A 868 -21.04 10.92 28.58
N VAL A 869 -20.20 10.80 29.61
CA VAL A 869 -20.20 9.68 30.55
C VAL A 869 -20.45 10.18 31.99
N GLN A 870 -21.03 9.33 32.80
CA GLN A 870 -21.20 9.61 34.22
C GLN A 870 -19.94 9.19 34.98
N ARG A 871 -19.40 10.07 35.79
CA ARG A 871 -18.24 9.82 36.67
C ARG A 871 -18.59 10.03 38.10
N SER A 872 -17.90 9.36 39.00
CA SER A 872 -18.00 9.57 40.44
C SER A 872 -16.84 10.44 40.90
N GLY A 873 -17.13 11.47 41.69
CA GLY A 873 -16.16 12.36 42.32
C GLY A 873 -16.42 12.47 43.81
N ALA A 874 -15.58 13.23 44.54
CA ALA A 874 -15.67 13.43 46.00
C ALA A 874 -17.01 14.02 46.44
N TYR A 875 -17.71 14.72 45.56
CA TYR A 875 -19.00 15.39 45.85
C TYR A 875 -20.22 14.74 45.18
N GLY A 876 -20.07 13.48 44.70
CA GLY A 876 -21.15 12.75 44.05
C GLY A 876 -20.85 12.45 42.57
N SER A 877 -21.89 11.96 41.86
CA SER A 877 -21.75 11.65 40.44
C SER A 877 -22.01 12.88 39.57
N PHE A 878 -21.20 13.06 38.55
CA PHE A 878 -21.30 14.15 37.57
C PHE A 878 -21.09 13.64 36.14
N GLN A 879 -21.60 14.40 35.18
CA GLN A 879 -21.39 14.11 33.76
C GLN A 879 -20.18 14.87 33.22
N SER A 880 -19.35 14.20 32.42
CA SER A 880 -18.21 14.81 31.72
C SER A 880 -17.93 14.08 30.44
N CYS A 881 -17.09 14.67 29.57
CA CYS A 881 -16.58 13.99 28.38
C CYS A 881 -15.78 12.75 28.76
N SER A 882 -15.92 11.67 27.94
CA SER A 882 -15.10 10.46 28.08
C SER A 882 -13.62 10.73 27.83
N GLY A 883 -13.29 11.75 27.05
CA GLY A 883 -11.94 12.20 26.73
C GLY A 883 -11.24 13.00 27.85
N TYR A 884 -11.89 13.16 29.04
CA TYR A 884 -11.22 13.83 30.16
C TYR A 884 -9.94 13.08 30.61
N PRO A 885 -8.83 13.76 30.91
CA PRO A 885 -8.71 15.24 31.10
C PRO A 885 -8.40 16.03 29.79
N ARG A 886 -8.15 15.38 28.65
CA ARG A 886 -7.90 16.06 27.36
C ARG A 886 -9.04 17.01 26.96
N CYS A 887 -10.27 16.55 27.12
CA CYS A 887 -11.46 17.36 26.94
C CYS A 887 -12.15 17.57 28.29
N GLN A 888 -12.25 18.81 28.72
CA GLN A 888 -12.80 19.19 30.04
C GLN A 888 -14.27 19.47 30.01
N TYR A 889 -14.97 19.25 28.92
CA TYR A 889 -16.39 19.54 28.81
C TYR A 889 -17.23 18.82 29.88
N LYS A 890 -18.03 19.60 30.59
CA LYS A 890 -19.01 19.14 31.54
C LYS A 890 -20.36 19.77 31.16
N PRO A 891 -21.43 18.98 30.88
CA PRO A 891 -22.73 19.54 30.64
C PRO A 891 -23.16 20.39 31.87
N ARG A 892 -23.67 21.59 31.63
CA ARG A 892 -24.26 22.39 32.71
C ARG A 892 -25.47 21.62 33.22
N GLN A 893 -25.45 21.20 34.46
CA GLN A 893 -26.67 20.74 35.12
C GLN A 893 -27.61 21.95 35.22
N LEU A 894 -28.70 21.93 34.46
CA LEU A 894 -29.83 22.81 34.73
C LEU A 894 -30.29 22.46 36.13
N ALA A 895 -30.15 23.39 37.09
CA ALA A 895 -30.71 23.25 38.38
C ALA A 895 -32.24 23.07 38.21
N VAL A 896 -32.72 21.85 38.47
CA VAL A 896 -34.14 21.61 38.59
C VAL A 896 -34.50 22.36 39.85
N HIS A 897 -35.02 23.59 39.72
CA HIS A 897 -35.71 24.26 40.79
C HIS A 897 -36.93 23.39 41.13
N ALA A 898 -36.80 22.63 42.20
CA ALA A 898 -37.98 22.12 42.88
C ALA A 898 -38.79 23.35 43.34
N THR A 899 -39.86 23.60 42.65
CA THR A 899 -40.93 24.54 43.14
C THR A 899 -41.54 23.92 44.38
N PRO A 900 -41.78 24.74 45.43
CA PRO A 900 -42.26 24.28 46.77
C PRO A 900 -43.61 23.60 46.70
#